data_21d302a2010af363f4c2f9e0bdea29fc
#
_entry.id   21d302a2010af363f4c2f9e0bdea29fc
#
_cell.length_a   1.000
_cell.length_b   1.000
_cell.length_c   1.000
_cell.angle_alpha   90.00
_cell.angle_beta   90.00
_cell.angle_gamma   90.00
#
_symmetry.space_group_name_H-M   'P 1'
#
loop_
_entity.id
_entity.type
_entity.pdbx_description
1 polymer ?
#
loop_
_entity_poly.entity_id
_entity_poly.type
_entity_poly.pdbx_seq_one_letter_code
_entity_poly.pdbx_strand_id
1 'polypeptide(L)'
;MNASLANGPWSRAKVSTVLIAAVLLSSLANADDLGFDDNVEIPTVISATRLQQSILDTPASITVIDRAMIRALGARELPDILRLVPGMVVGRESGSEAFVGYHGTSADGARRMQVLVDGRSIYEAALARVDWIGLPLDVEDIERIEVVRGPNSATYGANSFFGVVNIITRSAQDVPNAEVLARGGDDRIGDGFARLSLHGLGGDWSWSAFHREDSGFDIDARNKKPFKDDKAVDGIYGKGQYATANDGQLIFSTGFSRMVAEQARRNDTSIYRELPIATLDTGYVAVQLDQPLSVTHRLQIKANVNSLERAEPWYVRIPYLVVSPELGALFAQDKNQANAFVDDPMTACTGSALLTNARLRAVCLRLLDSNYTDLRDYTTDQNYREQRREFEVSDLWIPWSSLRIVFGGNISQSLASSRNFLNGDADNASLSGFGHAEWRFAAHWLLNVGAHGENDHEAGKSLSPRAALSWQFQPNQVLRLVHSRAVRTPDIFEDQADAHYYATTDDRSQSAYDGAFYQSAKSNGQAKTEHIRSNEVSYFAQYSAIPLSLDVRLFRDELDLTRNQLEIDDFIISDYEYYLMQGVEVSSEWRPSTFQRLQVNYAYLDINKPAHGSENTDFVPKHSGSAVWAWYDSTGWRASLAYGFYNNLKGDLFFDRLDLHHQLDFRLYQRLRIRFGPRSGKDVIPVTEVAPKLVRDVRRDR
;
A
#
# COMPACT_ATOMS: atom_id res chain seq x y z
N MET A 1 9.67 6.55 35.29
CA MET A 1 8.22 6.65 35.61
C MET A 1 7.51 5.72 34.65
N ASN A 2 6.99 4.60 35.12
CA ASN A 2 6.40 3.53 34.29
C ASN A 2 5.10 4.03 33.64
N ALA A 3 5.12 4.35 32.38
CA ALA A 3 3.92 4.47 31.58
C ALA A 3 3.61 3.10 30.96
N SER A 4 2.94 2.24 31.71
CA SER A 4 2.34 1.05 31.12
C SER A 4 1.21 1.51 30.19
N LEU A 5 1.17 1.03 28.97
CA LEU A 5 0.07 1.17 28.00
C LEU A 5 -1.30 0.69 28.54
N ALA A 6 -1.38 0.25 29.79
CA ALA A 6 -2.54 -0.37 30.40
C ALA A 6 -3.59 0.59 30.96
N ASN A 7 -3.43 1.91 30.93
CA ASN A 7 -4.34 2.80 31.65
C ASN A 7 -4.77 4.09 30.92
N GLY A 8 -5.03 4.00 29.60
CA GLY A 8 -5.86 4.99 28.93
C GLY A 8 -7.34 4.81 29.32
N PRO A 9 -8.16 5.90 29.36
CA PRO A 9 -9.56 5.84 29.80
C PRO A 9 -10.52 5.05 28.90
N TRP A 10 -10.03 4.30 27.95
CA TRP A 10 -10.78 3.44 27.02
C TRP A 10 -10.66 1.95 27.39
N SER A 11 -10.62 1.65 28.69
CA SER A 11 -10.61 0.29 29.20
C SER A 11 -11.82 -0.52 28.71
N ARG A 12 -11.67 -1.83 28.64
CA ARG A 12 -12.61 -2.92 28.25
C ARG A 12 -14.11 -2.70 28.50
N ALA A 13 -14.47 -1.82 29.44
CA ALA A 13 -15.85 -1.49 29.78
C ALA A 13 -16.63 -0.72 28.69
N LYS A 14 -15.97 0.03 27.80
CA LYS A 14 -16.64 0.83 26.75
C LYS A 14 -16.93 0.04 25.48
N VAL A 15 -16.09 -0.93 25.14
CA VAL A 15 -16.35 -1.86 24.03
C VAL A 15 -17.58 -2.72 24.33
N SER A 16 -17.73 -3.15 25.58
CA SER A 16 -18.91 -3.92 26.01
C SER A 16 -20.23 -3.11 25.93
N THR A 17 -20.17 -1.80 26.13
CA THR A 17 -21.37 -0.95 26.09
C THR A 17 -21.83 -0.63 24.68
N VAL A 18 -20.89 -0.50 23.73
CA VAL A 18 -21.20 -0.32 22.31
C VAL A 18 -21.73 -1.63 21.70
N LEU A 19 -21.17 -2.79 22.10
CA LEU A 19 -21.65 -4.10 21.70
C LEU A 19 -23.11 -4.37 22.16
N ILE A 20 -23.47 -3.95 23.38
CA ILE A 20 -24.83 -4.13 23.91
C ILE A 20 -25.84 -3.19 23.23
N ALA A 21 -25.45 -1.98 22.85
CA ALA A 21 -26.32 -1.07 22.11
C ALA A 21 -26.54 -1.49 20.66
N ALA A 22 -25.53 -2.08 20.00
CA ALA A 22 -25.62 -2.59 18.63
C ALA A 22 -26.49 -3.86 18.53
N VAL A 23 -26.49 -4.71 19.55
CA VAL A 23 -27.32 -5.93 19.61
C VAL A 23 -28.82 -5.58 19.72
N LEU A 24 -29.19 -4.41 20.24
CA LEU A 24 -30.58 -3.98 20.38
C LEU A 24 -31.17 -3.33 19.11
N LEU A 25 -30.34 -2.97 18.11
CA LEU A 25 -30.76 -2.32 16.87
C LEU A 25 -30.76 -3.22 15.63
N SER A 26 -30.38 -4.50 15.75
CA SER A 26 -30.21 -5.42 14.62
C SER A 26 -31.48 -6.11 14.18
N SER A 27 -32.44 -5.37 13.70
CA SER A 27 -33.61 -5.96 13.03
C SER A 27 -33.71 -5.43 11.61
N LEU A 28 -33.25 -6.22 10.66
CA LEU A 28 -33.52 -6.21 9.21
C LEU A 28 -32.23 -6.41 8.38
N ALA A 29 -31.83 -7.63 8.13
CA ALA A 29 -30.84 -7.95 7.11
C ALA A 29 -31.40 -8.95 6.11
N ASN A 30 -31.32 -8.64 4.84
CA ASN A 30 -31.67 -9.52 3.74
C ASN A 30 -30.68 -10.69 3.64
N ALA A 31 -31.23 -11.87 3.33
CA ALA A 31 -30.47 -13.11 3.24
C ALA A 31 -29.98 -13.30 1.81
N ASP A 32 -28.92 -12.59 1.41
CA ASP A 32 -28.25 -12.86 0.16
C ASP A 32 -26.73 -12.90 0.40
N ASP A 33 -26.23 -14.07 0.56
CA ASP A 33 -24.84 -14.46 0.28
C ASP A 33 -24.54 -15.90 0.77
N LEU A 34 -25.28 -16.87 0.28
CA LEU A 34 -25.14 -18.28 0.64
C LEU A 34 -24.52 -19.10 -0.51
N GLY A 35 -23.45 -18.60 -1.10
CA GLY A 35 -22.82 -19.43 -2.10
C GLY A 35 -21.87 -18.64 -3.02
N PHE A 36 -21.01 -19.34 -3.73
CA PHE A 36 -20.43 -18.81 -4.96
C PHE A 36 -21.54 -18.86 -6.02
N ASP A 37 -21.72 -17.75 -6.74
CA ASP A 37 -22.72 -17.68 -7.81
C ASP A 37 -22.51 -18.83 -8.81
N ASP A 38 -23.58 -19.57 -9.13
CA ASP A 38 -23.54 -20.67 -10.09
C ASP A 38 -23.22 -20.20 -11.51
N ASN A 39 -23.56 -18.95 -11.82
CA ASN A 39 -23.18 -18.30 -13.06
C ASN A 39 -21.79 -17.67 -12.87
N VAL A 40 -20.78 -18.23 -13.50
CA VAL A 40 -19.48 -17.59 -13.62
C VAL A 40 -19.66 -16.41 -14.57
N GLU A 41 -20.22 -15.30 -14.06
CA GLU A 41 -20.34 -14.07 -14.84
C GLU A 41 -18.93 -13.55 -15.18
N ILE A 42 -18.80 -13.08 -16.41
CA ILE A 42 -17.55 -12.43 -16.84
C ILE A 42 -17.41 -11.13 -16.04
N PRO A 43 -16.35 -10.95 -15.23
CA PRO A 43 -16.24 -9.80 -14.38
C PRO A 43 -16.29 -8.47 -15.17
N THR A 44 -17.05 -7.53 -14.64
CA THR A 44 -17.01 -6.15 -15.09
C THR A 44 -16.04 -5.36 -14.23
N VAL A 45 -15.09 -4.68 -14.88
CA VAL A 45 -14.00 -3.94 -14.25
C VAL A 45 -13.96 -2.49 -14.72
N ILE A 46 -13.35 -1.61 -13.92
CA ILE A 46 -13.23 -0.18 -14.22
C ILE A 46 -11.76 0.28 -14.27
N SER A 47 -10.86 -0.45 -13.63
CA SER A 47 -9.51 0.04 -13.33
C SER A 47 -8.56 0.10 -14.53
N ALA A 48 -8.86 -0.60 -15.65
CA ALA A 48 -7.96 -0.58 -16.81
C ALA A 48 -8.03 0.73 -17.62
N THR A 49 -9.22 1.32 -17.73
CA THR A 49 -9.51 2.41 -18.67
C THR A 49 -10.42 3.49 -18.11
N ARG A 50 -10.79 3.40 -16.81
CA ARG A 50 -11.83 4.24 -16.18
C ARG A 50 -13.25 4.04 -16.79
N LEU A 51 -13.39 3.06 -17.69
CA LEU A 51 -14.65 2.60 -18.26
C LEU A 51 -15.11 1.34 -17.55
N GLN A 52 -16.37 1.30 -17.20
CA GLN A 52 -17.01 0.05 -16.81
C GLN A 52 -17.13 -0.84 -18.04
N GLN A 53 -16.44 -1.97 -18.03
CA GLN A 53 -16.36 -2.86 -19.19
C GLN A 53 -16.09 -4.30 -18.78
N SER A 54 -16.47 -5.24 -19.66
CA SER A 54 -16.11 -6.65 -19.49
C SER A 54 -14.59 -6.82 -19.45
N ILE A 55 -14.09 -7.74 -18.65
CA ILE A 55 -12.65 -8.11 -18.65
C ILE A 55 -12.18 -8.56 -20.02
N LEU A 56 -13.07 -9.06 -20.90
CA LEU A 56 -12.76 -9.41 -22.29
C LEU A 56 -12.40 -8.20 -23.16
N ASP A 57 -12.96 -7.05 -22.85
CA ASP A 57 -12.76 -5.78 -23.58
C ASP A 57 -11.62 -4.94 -23.03
N THR A 58 -11.04 -5.32 -21.89
CA THR A 58 -9.96 -4.56 -21.26
C THR A 58 -8.67 -4.63 -22.08
N PRO A 59 -7.88 -3.54 -22.17
CA PRO A 59 -6.59 -3.53 -22.86
C PRO A 59 -5.43 -4.03 -21.99
N ALA A 60 -5.70 -4.77 -20.90
CA ALA A 60 -4.70 -5.26 -19.96
C ALA A 60 -5.16 -6.55 -19.28
N SER A 61 -4.24 -7.31 -18.73
CA SER A 61 -4.54 -8.40 -17.79
C SER A 61 -4.92 -7.82 -16.42
N ILE A 62 -6.02 -8.31 -15.86
CA ILE A 62 -6.55 -7.83 -14.57
C ILE A 62 -6.81 -9.01 -13.65
N THR A 63 -6.33 -8.92 -12.43
CA THR A 63 -6.74 -9.80 -11.34
C THR A 63 -7.87 -9.14 -10.56
N VAL A 64 -8.99 -9.82 -10.43
CA VAL A 64 -10.13 -9.39 -9.60
C VAL A 64 -10.21 -10.30 -8.39
N ILE A 65 -10.13 -9.72 -7.20
CA ILE A 65 -10.31 -10.42 -5.93
C ILE A 65 -11.62 -9.94 -5.33
N ASP A 66 -12.63 -10.75 -5.45
CA ASP A 66 -13.97 -10.42 -4.98
C ASP A 66 -14.13 -10.61 -3.45
N ARG A 67 -15.22 -10.10 -2.91
CA ARG A 67 -15.54 -10.17 -1.49
C ARG A 67 -15.59 -11.60 -0.96
N ALA A 68 -16.11 -12.55 -1.76
CA ALA A 68 -16.20 -13.94 -1.35
C ALA A 68 -14.81 -14.55 -1.14
N MET A 69 -13.84 -14.22 -2.01
CA MET A 69 -12.44 -14.63 -1.87
C MET A 69 -11.75 -13.91 -0.70
N ILE A 70 -11.97 -12.61 -0.50
CA ILE A 70 -11.46 -11.85 0.65
C ILE A 70 -11.91 -12.51 1.96
N ARG A 71 -13.18 -12.85 2.05
CA ARG A 71 -13.73 -13.56 3.21
C ARG A 71 -13.19 -14.98 3.36
N ALA A 72 -13.00 -15.70 2.27
CA ALA A 72 -12.42 -17.04 2.30
C ALA A 72 -10.99 -17.04 2.86
N LEU A 73 -10.18 -16.07 2.47
CA LEU A 73 -8.83 -15.88 3.01
C LEU A 73 -8.82 -15.61 4.52
N GLY A 74 -9.85 -14.93 5.03
CA GLY A 74 -9.87 -14.45 6.41
C GLY A 74 -8.77 -13.44 6.72
N ALA A 75 -8.33 -12.70 5.70
CA ALA A 75 -7.37 -11.65 5.86
C ALA A 75 -7.88 -10.59 6.84
N ARG A 76 -7.02 -10.15 7.75
CA ARG A 76 -7.28 -9.04 8.66
C ARG A 76 -6.82 -7.71 8.08
N GLU A 77 -5.89 -7.77 7.15
CA GLU A 77 -5.20 -6.63 6.58
C GLU A 77 -5.08 -6.77 5.06
N LEU A 78 -5.04 -5.64 4.39
CA LEU A 78 -5.04 -5.55 2.94
C LEU A 78 -3.83 -6.23 2.25
N PRO A 79 -2.59 -6.16 2.79
CA PRO A 79 -1.44 -6.82 2.17
C PRO A 79 -1.64 -8.33 1.99
N ASP A 80 -2.29 -8.99 2.96
CA ASP A 80 -2.49 -10.44 2.90
C ASP A 80 -3.39 -10.86 1.72
N ILE A 81 -4.32 -9.98 1.31
CA ILE A 81 -5.20 -10.19 0.15
C ILE A 81 -4.40 -10.10 -1.16
N LEU A 82 -3.45 -9.16 -1.23
CA LEU A 82 -2.67 -8.90 -2.44
C LEU A 82 -1.69 -10.03 -2.80
N ARG A 83 -1.44 -10.97 -1.89
CA ARG A 83 -0.69 -12.21 -2.19
C ARG A 83 -1.34 -13.10 -3.27
N LEU A 84 -2.62 -12.87 -3.56
CA LEU A 84 -3.33 -13.57 -4.62
C LEU A 84 -3.06 -13.02 -6.02
N VAL A 85 -2.27 -11.96 -6.15
CA VAL A 85 -1.94 -11.38 -7.45
C VAL A 85 -0.65 -12.01 -7.97
N PRO A 86 -0.63 -12.59 -9.19
CA PRO A 86 0.60 -13.10 -9.77
C PRO A 86 1.67 -12.02 -9.83
N GLY A 87 2.91 -12.33 -9.41
CA GLY A 87 4.02 -11.38 -9.42
C GLY A 87 4.02 -10.33 -8.29
N MET A 88 3.00 -10.32 -7.43
CA MET A 88 2.99 -9.46 -6.24
C MET A 88 3.87 -10.07 -5.15
N VAL A 89 4.74 -9.26 -4.58
CA VAL A 89 5.59 -9.61 -3.43
C VAL A 89 5.03 -8.90 -2.20
N VAL A 90 4.71 -9.67 -1.18
CA VAL A 90 4.15 -9.15 0.07
C VAL A 90 4.97 -9.68 1.23
N GLY A 91 5.47 -8.78 2.05
CA GLY A 91 6.23 -9.08 3.26
C GLY A 91 5.87 -8.13 4.39
N ARG A 92 6.52 -8.32 5.54
CA ARG A 92 6.39 -7.45 6.70
C ARG A 92 7.76 -7.21 7.30
N GLU A 93 8.06 -5.95 7.55
CA GLU A 93 9.25 -5.57 8.32
C GLU A 93 8.95 -5.64 9.82
N SER A 94 7.75 -5.24 10.20
CA SER A 94 7.23 -5.29 11.57
C SER A 94 5.73 -5.53 11.56
N GLY A 95 5.13 -5.64 12.74
CA GLY A 95 3.67 -5.69 12.88
C GLY A 95 2.95 -4.51 12.21
N SER A 96 3.56 -3.33 12.25
CA SER A 96 2.98 -2.09 11.71
C SER A 96 3.47 -1.71 10.31
N GLU A 97 4.53 -2.34 9.78
CA GLU A 97 5.11 -2.01 8.48
C GLU A 97 5.04 -3.19 7.52
N ALA A 98 4.19 -3.06 6.50
CA ALA A 98 4.03 -4.05 5.46
C ALA A 98 4.67 -3.57 4.14
N PHE A 99 5.38 -4.46 3.48
CA PHE A 99 5.93 -4.28 2.15
C PHE A 99 4.98 -4.91 1.13
N VAL A 100 4.60 -4.17 0.11
CA VAL A 100 3.85 -4.67 -1.05
C VAL A 100 4.44 -4.07 -2.31
N GLY A 101 4.99 -4.90 -3.17
CA GLY A 101 5.56 -4.46 -4.44
C GLY A 101 5.21 -5.40 -5.58
N TYR A 102 4.95 -4.86 -6.75
CA TYR A 102 4.74 -5.67 -7.93
C TYR A 102 6.07 -5.89 -8.65
N HIS A 103 6.42 -7.13 -8.93
CA HIS A 103 7.70 -7.60 -9.46
C HIS A 103 8.93 -7.35 -8.55
N GLY A 104 8.74 -6.85 -7.33
CA GLY A 104 9.80 -6.74 -6.32
C GLY A 104 10.99 -5.83 -6.67
N THR A 105 10.79 -4.85 -7.54
CA THR A 105 11.87 -3.96 -7.99
C THR A 105 12.09 -2.73 -7.09
N SER A 106 11.56 -2.73 -5.89
CA SER A 106 11.76 -1.68 -4.89
C SER A 106 11.86 -2.30 -3.52
N ALA A 107 12.86 -1.91 -2.74
CA ALA A 107 13.01 -2.30 -1.36
C ALA A 107 12.02 -1.56 -0.44
N ASP A 108 11.64 -0.32 -0.79
CA ASP A 108 10.95 0.61 0.09
C ASP A 108 9.44 0.74 -0.23
N GLY A 109 8.75 -0.35 -0.54
CA GLY A 109 7.30 -0.33 -0.69
C GLY A 109 6.79 -0.12 -2.12
N ALA A 110 5.59 0.50 -2.25
CA ALA A 110 4.84 0.55 -3.51
C ALA A 110 5.32 1.64 -4.50
N ARG A 111 6.59 1.99 -4.47
CA ARG A 111 7.17 3.13 -5.20
C ARG A 111 6.90 3.18 -6.70
N ARG A 112 6.70 2.03 -7.34
CA ARG A 112 6.44 1.87 -8.78
C ARG A 112 5.07 1.31 -9.09
N MET A 113 4.12 1.48 -8.17
CA MET A 113 2.76 0.97 -8.30
C MET A 113 1.77 1.99 -7.76
N GLN A 114 0.75 2.33 -8.53
CA GLN A 114 -0.32 3.20 -8.07
C GLN A 114 -1.33 2.42 -7.24
N VAL A 115 -1.71 2.97 -6.09
CA VAL A 115 -2.73 2.38 -5.22
C VAL A 115 -3.87 3.36 -5.02
N LEU A 116 -5.08 2.87 -5.26
CA LEU A 116 -6.31 3.67 -5.26
C LEU A 116 -7.36 3.05 -4.32
N VAL A 117 -8.17 3.91 -3.71
CA VAL A 117 -9.43 3.54 -3.06
C VAL A 117 -10.55 4.30 -3.74
N ASP A 118 -11.49 3.60 -4.39
CA ASP A 118 -12.56 4.17 -5.23
C ASP A 118 -12.03 5.17 -6.28
N GLY A 119 -10.83 4.89 -6.83
CA GLY A 119 -10.16 5.75 -7.80
C GLY A 119 -9.43 6.98 -7.23
N ARG A 120 -9.42 7.19 -5.92
CA ARG A 120 -8.64 8.20 -5.21
C ARG A 120 -7.26 7.63 -4.87
N SER A 121 -6.19 8.34 -5.20
CA SER A 121 -4.82 7.94 -4.84
C SER A 121 -4.62 7.99 -3.32
N ILE A 122 -4.05 6.91 -2.77
CA ILE A 122 -3.61 6.84 -1.37
C ILE A 122 -2.08 6.79 -1.26
N TYR A 123 -1.41 7.09 -2.37
CA TYR A 123 0.04 7.13 -2.47
C TYR A 123 0.59 8.36 -1.76
N GLU A 124 1.54 8.15 -0.86
CA GLU A 124 2.27 9.20 -0.15
C GLU A 124 3.31 9.82 -1.09
N ALA A 125 3.09 11.05 -1.53
CA ALA A 125 3.96 11.72 -2.48
C ALA A 125 5.30 12.15 -1.87
N ALA A 126 5.37 12.33 -0.54
CA ALA A 126 6.60 12.73 0.14
C ALA A 126 7.64 11.61 0.15
N LEU A 127 7.24 10.38 0.43
CA LEU A 127 8.14 9.24 0.65
C LEU A 127 7.88 8.07 -0.32
N ALA A 128 7.08 8.26 -1.37
CA ALA A 128 6.75 7.26 -2.41
C ALA A 128 6.30 5.90 -1.86
N ARG A 129 5.47 5.88 -0.83
CA ARG A 129 5.01 4.67 -0.19
C ARG A 129 3.49 4.65 0.02
N VAL A 130 2.98 3.55 0.52
CA VAL A 130 1.61 3.39 0.99
C VAL A 130 1.66 2.83 2.41
N ASP A 131 1.02 3.51 3.34
CA ASP A 131 0.79 2.92 4.66
C ASP A 131 -0.39 1.95 4.59
N TRP A 132 -0.06 0.66 4.47
CA TRP A 132 -1.04 -0.40 4.28
C TRP A 132 -1.83 -0.73 5.54
N ILE A 133 -1.26 -0.49 6.71
CA ILE A 133 -1.80 -0.92 7.99
C ILE A 133 -2.71 0.16 8.61
N GLY A 134 -2.29 1.41 8.53
CA GLY A 134 -3.00 2.55 9.09
C GLY A 134 -4.08 3.14 8.19
N LEU A 135 -4.48 2.47 7.09
CA LEU A 135 -5.54 2.97 6.21
C LEU A 135 -6.86 3.17 6.97
N PRO A 136 -7.60 4.28 6.70
CA PRO A 136 -8.91 4.55 7.30
C PRO A 136 -10.01 3.71 6.62
N LEU A 137 -9.80 2.40 6.58
CA LEU A 137 -10.62 1.41 5.89
C LEU A 137 -10.39 0.04 6.51
N ASP A 138 -11.44 -0.70 6.80
CA ASP A 138 -11.36 -2.11 7.18
C ASP A 138 -11.59 -3.02 5.97
N VAL A 139 -11.07 -4.25 6.03
CA VAL A 139 -11.30 -5.26 4.97
C VAL A 139 -12.79 -5.58 4.77
N GLU A 140 -13.62 -5.38 5.80
CA GLU A 140 -15.07 -5.56 5.72
C GLU A 140 -15.78 -4.46 4.91
N ASP A 141 -15.11 -3.32 4.67
CA ASP A 141 -15.61 -2.25 3.81
C ASP A 141 -15.31 -2.50 2.32
N ILE A 142 -14.48 -3.49 1.99
CA ILE A 142 -14.05 -3.77 0.62
C ILE A 142 -15.07 -4.65 -0.09
N GLU A 143 -15.49 -4.24 -1.27
CA GLU A 143 -16.31 -5.05 -2.18
C GLU A 143 -15.44 -5.96 -3.05
N ARG A 144 -14.40 -5.40 -3.66
CA ARG A 144 -13.41 -6.12 -4.46
C ARG A 144 -12.13 -5.31 -4.63
N ILE A 145 -11.08 -5.99 -5.02
CA ILE A 145 -9.82 -5.38 -5.41
C ILE A 145 -9.55 -5.72 -6.88
N GLU A 146 -9.33 -4.71 -7.71
CA GLU A 146 -8.92 -4.85 -9.10
C GLU A 146 -7.45 -4.50 -9.22
N VAL A 147 -6.63 -5.42 -9.73
CA VAL A 147 -5.22 -5.19 -9.97
C VAL A 147 -4.92 -5.27 -11.46
N VAL A 148 -4.65 -4.13 -12.07
CA VAL A 148 -4.19 -4.03 -13.45
C VAL A 148 -2.72 -4.38 -13.47
N ARG A 149 -2.36 -5.43 -14.19
CA ARG A 149 -0.99 -5.92 -14.33
C ARG A 149 -0.35 -5.36 -15.58
N GLY A 150 0.84 -4.77 -15.42
CA GLY A 150 1.55 -4.04 -16.47
C GLY A 150 1.34 -2.53 -16.42
N PRO A 151 2.16 -1.77 -17.17
CA PRO A 151 2.14 -0.31 -17.15
C PRO A 151 0.78 0.27 -17.54
N ASN A 152 0.24 1.17 -16.69
CA ASN A 152 -1.07 1.79 -16.90
C ASN A 152 -1.05 3.32 -16.75
N SER A 153 0.10 3.95 -16.92
CA SER A 153 0.23 5.41 -16.82
C SER A 153 -0.58 6.16 -17.86
N ALA A 154 -0.93 5.56 -19.00
CA ALA A 154 -1.86 6.15 -19.97
C ALA A 154 -3.24 6.45 -19.37
N THR A 155 -3.62 5.78 -18.28
CA THR A 155 -4.92 5.93 -17.62
C THR A 155 -4.82 6.76 -16.32
N TYR A 156 -3.79 6.52 -15.50
CA TYR A 156 -3.68 7.06 -14.14
C TYR A 156 -2.47 7.96 -13.91
N GLY A 157 -1.68 8.26 -14.95
CA GLY A 157 -0.50 9.12 -14.86
C GLY A 157 0.73 8.42 -14.28
N ALA A 158 1.68 9.23 -13.86
CA ALA A 158 2.93 8.79 -13.25
C ALA A 158 2.68 7.85 -12.05
N ASN A 159 3.66 7.00 -11.75
CA ASN A 159 3.64 5.99 -10.69
C ASN A 159 2.77 4.75 -10.97
N SER A 160 1.90 4.76 -11.99
CA SER A 160 1.26 3.53 -12.52
C SER A 160 2.25 2.75 -13.41
N PHE A 161 3.48 2.59 -12.93
CA PHE A 161 4.66 2.15 -13.67
C PHE A 161 4.60 0.65 -13.98
N PHE A 162 4.45 -0.20 -12.96
CA PHE A 162 4.26 -1.64 -13.12
C PHE A 162 2.81 -2.08 -13.07
N GLY A 163 1.93 -1.30 -12.46
CA GLY A 163 0.53 -1.67 -12.32
C GLY A 163 -0.27 -0.69 -11.47
N VAL A 164 -1.55 -1.04 -11.31
CA VAL A 164 -2.50 -0.28 -10.50
C VAL A 164 -3.28 -1.23 -9.62
N VAL A 165 -3.31 -0.97 -8.33
CA VAL A 165 -4.23 -1.60 -7.37
C VAL A 165 -5.37 -0.64 -7.10
N ASN A 166 -6.60 -1.02 -7.40
CA ASN A 166 -7.79 -0.24 -7.08
C ASN A 166 -8.69 -1.03 -6.12
N ILE A 167 -8.80 -0.53 -4.91
CA ILE A 167 -9.65 -1.06 -3.86
C ILE A 167 -11.02 -0.42 -4.02
N ILE A 168 -12.03 -1.21 -4.32
CA ILE A 168 -13.40 -0.74 -4.52
C ILE A 168 -14.19 -1.06 -3.27
N THR A 169 -14.72 -0.03 -2.62
CA THR A 169 -15.47 -0.16 -1.39
C THR A 169 -16.94 -0.49 -1.67
N ARG A 170 -17.61 -1.07 -0.68
CA ARG A 170 -19.01 -1.45 -0.78
C ARG A 170 -19.91 -0.24 -1.02
N SER A 171 -20.94 -0.45 -1.80
CA SER A 171 -21.99 0.56 -1.97
C SER A 171 -22.80 0.70 -0.68
N ALA A 172 -23.17 1.92 -0.32
CA ALA A 172 -24.04 2.17 0.82
C ALA A 172 -25.46 1.53 0.64
N GLN A 173 -25.84 1.27 -0.61
CA GLN A 173 -27.12 0.65 -0.97
C GLN A 173 -27.13 -0.87 -0.71
N ASP A 174 -25.95 -1.53 -0.86
CA ASP A 174 -25.83 -2.99 -0.88
C ASP A 174 -25.35 -3.57 0.46
N VAL A 175 -25.22 -2.73 1.49
CA VAL A 175 -24.78 -3.18 2.81
C VAL A 175 -25.93 -3.38 3.77
N PRO A 176 -25.83 -4.32 4.73
CA PRO A 176 -26.85 -4.50 5.76
C PRO A 176 -27.04 -3.23 6.61
N ASN A 177 -28.26 -3.03 7.12
CA ASN A 177 -28.57 -1.89 8.00
C ASN A 177 -27.67 -1.85 9.25
N ALA A 178 -27.27 -3.02 9.77
CA ALA A 178 -26.31 -3.13 10.84
C ALA A 178 -25.46 -4.40 10.68
N GLU A 179 -24.16 -4.28 10.97
CA GLU A 179 -23.20 -5.39 10.95
C GLU A 179 -22.25 -5.21 12.12
N VAL A 180 -21.96 -6.29 12.86
CA VAL A 180 -20.99 -6.29 13.95
C VAL A 180 -20.13 -7.54 13.81
N LEU A 181 -18.82 -7.39 14.00
CA LEU A 181 -17.86 -8.48 13.96
C LEU A 181 -16.87 -8.31 15.11
N ALA A 182 -16.48 -9.41 15.73
CA ALA A 182 -15.41 -9.48 16.69
C ALA A 182 -14.49 -10.65 16.35
N ARG A 183 -13.19 -10.45 16.45
CA ARG A 183 -12.16 -11.49 16.28
C ARG A 183 -11.25 -11.50 17.50
N GLY A 184 -10.80 -12.66 17.90
CA GLY A 184 -9.79 -12.85 18.93
C GLY A 184 -8.90 -14.00 18.56
N GLY A 185 -7.63 -13.96 18.97
CA GLY A 185 -6.65 -15.00 18.61
C GLY A 185 -5.39 -14.96 19.44
N ASP A 186 -4.44 -15.81 19.09
CA ASP A 186 -3.07 -15.72 19.61
C ASP A 186 -2.44 -14.38 19.23
N ASP A 187 -1.23 -14.09 19.72
CA ASP A 187 -0.53 -12.81 19.50
C ASP A 187 -1.38 -11.59 19.93
N ARG A 188 -2.21 -11.77 20.95
CA ARG A 188 -3.13 -10.76 21.47
C ARG A 188 -4.06 -10.15 20.42
N ILE A 189 -4.40 -10.92 19.37
CA ILE A 189 -5.36 -10.45 18.36
C ILE A 189 -6.69 -10.11 19.03
N GLY A 190 -7.12 -8.87 18.86
CA GLY A 190 -8.37 -8.33 19.38
C GLY A 190 -8.98 -7.34 18.40
N ASP A 191 -9.85 -7.82 17.48
CA ASP A 191 -10.47 -6.95 16.48
C ASP A 191 -11.95 -6.76 16.77
N GLY A 192 -12.43 -5.55 16.49
CA GLY A 192 -13.83 -5.17 16.53
C GLY A 192 -14.21 -4.38 15.28
N PHE A 193 -15.34 -4.67 14.69
CA PHE A 193 -15.90 -3.91 13.57
C PHE A 193 -17.40 -3.73 13.78
N ALA A 194 -17.90 -2.55 13.48
CA ALA A 194 -19.33 -2.24 13.50
C ALA A 194 -19.70 -1.36 12.29
N ARG A 195 -20.80 -1.66 11.63
CA ARG A 195 -21.37 -0.83 10.55
C ARG A 195 -22.83 -0.54 10.83
N LEU A 196 -23.24 0.69 10.52
CA LEU A 196 -24.63 1.14 10.49
C LEU A 196 -24.90 1.77 9.14
N SER A 197 -26.00 1.35 8.51
CA SER A 197 -26.43 1.89 7.22
C SER A 197 -27.86 2.43 7.33
N LEU A 198 -28.08 3.58 6.72
CA LEU A 198 -29.35 4.31 6.72
C LEU A 198 -29.78 4.53 5.27
N HIS A 199 -30.98 4.06 4.93
CA HIS A 199 -31.57 4.23 3.61
C HIS A 199 -32.75 5.20 3.69
N GLY A 200 -32.83 6.12 2.74
CA GLY A 200 -33.86 7.17 2.72
C GLY A 200 -33.27 8.58 2.88
N LEU A 201 -34.10 9.59 3.17
CA LEU A 201 -33.71 11.00 3.23
C LEU A 201 -33.06 11.52 1.94
N GLY A 202 -33.42 10.95 0.79
CA GLY A 202 -32.88 11.31 -0.54
C GLY A 202 -31.57 10.62 -0.88
N GLY A 203 -31.05 9.73 -0.05
CA GLY A 203 -29.79 9.00 -0.28
C GLY A 203 -29.59 7.83 0.65
N ASP A 204 -28.50 7.11 0.42
CA ASP A 204 -28.07 5.97 1.21
C ASP A 204 -26.73 6.29 1.89
N TRP A 205 -26.66 5.99 3.18
CA TRP A 205 -25.47 6.26 4.00
C TRP A 205 -25.01 5.00 4.71
N SER A 206 -23.72 4.78 4.73
CA SER A 206 -23.07 3.72 5.49
C SER A 206 -21.92 4.29 6.30
N TRP A 207 -21.86 3.95 7.59
CA TRP A 207 -20.77 4.30 8.48
C TRP A 207 -20.26 3.04 9.15
N SER A 208 -18.94 2.85 9.14
CA SER A 208 -18.26 1.80 9.88
C SER A 208 -17.25 2.36 10.87
N ALA A 209 -17.02 1.63 11.96
CA ALA A 209 -15.96 1.88 12.91
C ALA A 209 -15.24 0.56 13.19
N PHE A 210 -13.94 0.60 13.35
CA PHE A 210 -13.13 -0.59 13.59
C PHE A 210 -12.02 -0.34 14.60
N HIS A 211 -11.65 -1.42 15.26
CA HIS A 211 -10.47 -1.54 16.11
C HIS A 211 -9.73 -2.81 15.73
N ARG A 212 -8.43 -2.75 15.58
CA ARG A 212 -7.54 -3.90 15.33
C ARG A 212 -6.34 -3.79 16.24
N GLU A 213 -6.02 -4.86 16.97
CA GLU A 213 -4.81 -4.92 17.78
C GLU A 213 -4.13 -6.28 17.64
N ASP A 214 -2.82 -6.30 17.73
CA ASP A 214 -2.01 -7.51 17.91
C ASP A 214 -0.60 -7.16 18.43
N SER A 215 0.14 -8.21 18.86
CA SER A 215 1.49 -8.07 19.38
C SER A 215 2.59 -8.17 18.34
N GLY A 216 2.23 -8.19 17.04
CA GLY A 216 3.21 -8.29 15.96
C GLY A 216 3.96 -9.61 15.98
N PHE A 217 5.30 -9.57 15.80
CA PHE A 217 6.18 -10.74 15.82
C PHE A 217 6.75 -11.02 17.20
N ASP A 218 6.77 -12.28 17.61
CA ASP A 218 7.33 -12.68 18.91
C ASP A 218 8.83 -12.50 19.00
N ILE A 219 9.55 -12.82 17.92
CA ILE A 219 11.01 -12.98 17.91
C ILE A 219 11.62 -12.37 16.63
N ASP A 220 12.65 -11.57 16.80
CA ASP A 220 13.55 -11.18 15.71
C ASP A 220 14.29 -12.42 15.18
N ALA A 221 14.05 -12.74 13.91
CA ALA A 221 14.62 -13.92 13.26
C ALA A 221 16.15 -13.95 13.29
N ARG A 222 16.82 -12.79 13.34
CA ARG A 222 18.28 -12.65 13.29
C ARG A 222 18.98 -12.92 14.62
N ASN A 223 18.49 -12.25 15.66
CA ASN A 223 19.16 -12.28 16.97
C ASN A 223 18.45 -13.17 18.00
N LYS A 224 17.26 -13.73 17.63
CA LYS A 224 16.40 -14.57 18.47
C LYS A 224 15.95 -13.88 19.76
N LYS A 225 15.96 -12.55 19.81
CA LYS A 225 15.44 -11.77 20.93
C LYS A 225 13.95 -11.45 20.73
N PRO A 226 13.21 -11.19 21.81
CA PRO A 226 11.83 -10.71 21.68
C PRO A 226 11.76 -9.45 20.80
N PHE A 227 10.86 -9.47 19.85
CA PHE A 227 10.58 -8.35 18.98
C PHE A 227 9.37 -7.59 19.53
N LYS A 228 9.48 -6.29 19.72
CA LYS A 228 8.43 -5.46 20.30
C LYS A 228 7.89 -4.54 19.21
N ASP A 229 6.82 -4.99 18.60
CA ASP A 229 6.15 -4.32 17.50
C ASP A 229 4.63 -4.40 17.61
N ASP A 230 4.16 -4.34 18.86
CA ASP A 230 2.74 -4.27 19.19
C ASP A 230 2.11 -3.10 18.45
N LYS A 231 0.90 -3.31 17.94
CA LYS A 231 0.14 -2.25 17.29
C LYS A 231 -1.33 -2.24 17.68
N ALA A 232 -1.93 -1.07 17.59
CA ALA A 232 -3.38 -0.87 17.63
C ALA A 232 -3.78 0.15 16.56
N VAL A 233 -4.87 -0.12 15.86
CA VAL A 233 -5.45 0.74 14.83
C VAL A 233 -6.92 0.95 15.11
N ASP A 234 -7.32 2.18 15.32
CA ASP A 234 -8.71 2.62 15.45
C ASP A 234 -9.11 3.41 14.21
N GLY A 235 -10.30 3.18 13.68
CA GLY A 235 -10.74 3.95 12.52
C GLY A 235 -12.23 4.05 12.36
N ILE A 236 -12.63 5.05 11.57
CA ILE A 236 -13.99 5.26 11.11
C ILE A 236 -13.97 5.49 9.60
N TYR A 237 -14.97 4.97 8.92
CA TYR A 237 -15.18 5.14 7.50
C TYR A 237 -16.66 5.48 7.23
N GLY A 238 -16.92 6.40 6.30
CA GLY A 238 -18.26 6.80 5.92
C GLY A 238 -18.40 6.96 4.41
N LYS A 239 -19.51 6.49 3.85
CA LYS A 239 -19.89 6.66 2.44
C LYS A 239 -21.36 7.02 2.31
N GLY A 240 -21.64 8.07 1.54
CA GLY A 240 -22.98 8.52 1.21
C GLY A 240 -23.18 8.53 -0.29
N GLN A 241 -24.36 8.12 -0.77
CA GLN A 241 -24.71 8.07 -2.18
C GLN A 241 -26.09 8.68 -2.40
N TYR A 242 -26.17 9.64 -3.30
CA TYR A 242 -27.39 10.34 -3.67
C TYR A 242 -27.64 10.21 -5.16
N ALA A 243 -28.84 9.83 -5.54
CA ALA A 243 -29.27 9.89 -6.92
C ALA A 243 -29.45 11.37 -7.33
N THR A 244 -28.90 11.74 -8.49
CA THR A 244 -29.11 13.05 -9.12
C THR A 244 -30.07 12.90 -10.31
N ALA A 245 -30.38 13.99 -11.01
CA ALA A 245 -31.23 13.95 -12.20
C ALA A 245 -30.61 13.06 -13.29
N ASN A 246 -31.45 12.44 -14.14
CA ASN A 246 -31.04 11.62 -15.29
C ASN A 246 -30.14 10.43 -14.92
N ASP A 247 -30.46 9.71 -13.83
CA ASP A 247 -29.72 8.56 -13.35
C ASP A 247 -28.21 8.88 -13.04
N GLY A 248 -27.95 10.12 -12.65
CA GLY A 248 -26.66 10.50 -12.14
C GLY A 248 -26.51 10.16 -10.65
N GLN A 249 -25.28 10.26 -10.13
CA GLN A 249 -24.96 9.94 -8.75
C GLN A 249 -23.97 10.93 -8.17
N LEU A 250 -24.25 11.40 -6.95
CA LEU A 250 -23.30 12.12 -6.11
C LEU A 250 -22.85 11.21 -4.98
N ILE A 251 -21.55 10.97 -4.88
CA ILE A 251 -20.93 10.12 -3.87
C ILE A 251 -20.07 11.00 -2.97
N PHE A 252 -20.27 10.87 -1.68
CA PHE A 252 -19.41 11.44 -0.64
C PHE A 252 -18.75 10.32 0.12
N SER A 253 -17.44 10.43 0.39
CA SER A 253 -16.74 9.49 1.27
C SER A 253 -15.74 10.20 2.17
N THR A 254 -15.56 9.66 3.37
CA THR A 254 -14.61 10.17 4.36
C THR A 254 -14.11 9.03 5.22
N GLY A 255 -12.92 9.18 5.76
CA GLY A 255 -12.36 8.23 6.69
C GLY A 255 -11.30 8.89 7.56
N PHE A 256 -11.16 8.37 8.75
CA PHE A 256 -10.09 8.73 9.68
C PHE A 256 -9.62 7.47 10.41
N SER A 257 -8.32 7.33 10.60
CA SER A 257 -7.72 6.28 11.40
C SER A 257 -6.55 6.81 12.22
N ARG A 258 -6.33 6.16 13.35
CA ARG A 258 -5.15 6.33 14.19
C ARG A 258 -4.51 4.99 14.44
N MET A 259 -3.25 4.86 14.08
CA MET A 259 -2.41 3.73 14.43
C MET A 259 -1.43 4.14 15.52
N VAL A 260 -1.25 3.30 16.53
CA VAL A 260 -0.18 3.39 17.52
C VAL A 260 0.61 2.09 17.45
N ALA A 261 1.92 2.18 17.26
CA ALA A 261 2.77 1.01 17.09
C ALA A 261 4.12 1.18 17.80
N GLU A 262 4.56 0.12 18.50
CA GLU A 262 5.94 0.02 18.98
C GLU A 262 6.87 -0.20 17.78
N GLN A 263 7.99 0.54 17.76
CA GLN A 263 8.98 0.45 16.68
C GLN A 263 10.18 -0.36 17.16
N ALA A 264 10.13 -1.67 16.96
CA ALA A 264 11.27 -2.54 17.22
C ALA A 264 12.33 -2.32 16.14
N ARG A 265 13.15 -1.29 16.29
CA ARG A 265 14.23 -1.08 15.33
C ARG A 265 15.38 -2.07 15.55
N ARG A 266 15.95 -2.44 14.43
CA ARG A 266 17.01 -3.40 14.23
C ARG A 266 18.19 -3.12 15.13
N ASN A 267 18.79 -3.85 15.82
CA ASN A 267 20.19 -3.99 16.19
C ASN A 267 20.73 -3.28 17.41
N ASP A 268 20.28 -2.13 17.86
CA ASP A 268 20.94 -1.50 18.99
C ASP A 268 19.97 -0.86 19.99
N THR A 269 19.48 -1.69 20.90
CA THR A 269 18.77 -1.19 22.09
C THR A 269 19.70 -0.43 23.06
N SER A 270 21.00 -0.41 22.82
CA SER A 270 21.99 0.23 23.70
C SER A 270 21.93 1.74 23.68
N ILE A 271 21.53 2.33 22.54
CA ILE A 271 21.39 3.79 22.41
C ILE A 271 19.98 4.28 22.72
N TYR A 272 18.97 3.41 22.68
CA TYR A 272 17.60 3.81 23.00
C TYR A 272 17.33 3.64 24.49
N ARG A 273 16.86 4.70 25.10
CA ARG A 273 16.37 4.67 26.48
C ARG A 273 15.03 3.94 26.59
N GLU A 274 14.16 4.17 25.62
CA GLU A 274 12.86 3.55 25.46
C GLU A 274 12.68 3.26 23.96
N LEU A 275 11.95 2.17 23.63
CA LEU A 275 11.62 1.92 22.23
C LEU A 275 10.70 3.02 21.73
N PRO A 276 10.90 3.54 20.52
CA PRO A 276 10.02 4.53 19.95
C PRO A 276 8.60 3.98 19.78
N ILE A 277 7.63 4.82 20.07
CA ILE A 277 6.22 4.55 19.76
C ILE A 277 5.82 5.52 18.65
N ALA A 278 5.48 4.98 17.49
CA ALA A 278 4.94 5.77 16.40
C ALA A 278 3.43 5.91 16.55
N THR A 279 2.94 7.11 16.30
CA THR A 279 1.52 7.39 16.08
C THR A 279 1.34 7.88 14.66
N LEU A 280 0.42 7.28 13.93
CA LEU A 280 0.07 7.68 12.57
C LEU A 280 -1.41 8.02 12.51
N ASP A 281 -1.71 9.26 12.18
CA ASP A 281 -3.06 9.76 11.93
C ASP A 281 -3.26 9.92 10.42
N THR A 282 -4.23 9.20 9.87
CA THR A 282 -4.57 9.27 8.44
C THR A 282 -6.03 9.66 8.26
N GLY A 283 -6.31 10.59 7.37
CA GLY A 283 -7.67 11.03 7.11
C GLY A 283 -7.89 11.50 5.69
N TYR A 284 -9.14 11.47 5.24
CA TYR A 284 -9.51 12.00 3.93
C TYR A 284 -10.97 12.43 3.85
N VAL A 285 -11.24 13.29 2.89
CA VAL A 285 -12.57 13.64 2.41
C VAL A 285 -12.55 13.59 0.89
N ALA A 286 -13.56 12.97 0.29
CA ALA A 286 -13.70 12.89 -1.16
C ALA A 286 -15.16 13.07 -1.60
N VAL A 287 -15.34 13.72 -2.74
CA VAL A 287 -16.63 13.92 -3.42
C VAL A 287 -16.47 13.52 -4.88
N GLN A 288 -17.42 12.75 -5.37
CA GLN A 288 -17.51 12.37 -6.78
C GLN A 288 -18.93 12.64 -7.29
N LEU A 289 -19.04 13.38 -8.39
CA LEU A 289 -20.24 13.51 -9.17
C LEU A 289 -20.09 12.70 -10.45
N ASP A 290 -21.04 11.83 -10.73
CA ASP A 290 -21.16 11.09 -11.99
C ASP A 290 -22.51 11.45 -12.61
N GLN A 291 -22.51 12.21 -13.71
CA GLN A 291 -23.72 12.82 -14.26
C GLN A 291 -23.85 12.55 -15.75
N PRO A 292 -24.84 11.75 -16.20
CA PRO A 292 -25.23 11.70 -17.60
C PRO A 292 -25.73 13.06 -18.05
N LEU A 293 -25.06 13.67 -19.03
CA LEU A 293 -25.48 14.92 -19.64
C LEU A 293 -26.40 14.69 -20.86
N SER A 294 -26.17 13.57 -21.55
CA SER A 294 -26.97 13.11 -22.67
C SER A 294 -26.82 11.59 -22.84
N VAL A 295 -27.44 11.01 -23.84
CA VAL A 295 -27.25 9.58 -24.19
C VAL A 295 -25.84 9.27 -24.69
N THR A 296 -25.06 10.29 -25.05
CA THR A 296 -23.70 10.15 -25.59
C THR A 296 -22.62 10.76 -24.68
N HIS A 297 -22.98 11.49 -23.63
CA HIS A 297 -22.03 12.17 -22.76
C HIS A 297 -22.32 11.90 -21.29
N ARG A 298 -21.28 11.49 -20.54
CA ARG A 298 -21.33 11.28 -19.11
C ARG A 298 -20.15 11.99 -18.45
N LEU A 299 -20.46 13.07 -17.74
CA LEU A 299 -19.49 13.88 -17.01
C LEU A 299 -19.19 13.23 -15.66
N GLN A 300 -17.90 13.17 -15.30
CA GLN A 300 -17.45 12.82 -13.97
C GLN A 300 -16.58 13.93 -13.40
N ILE A 301 -16.86 14.34 -12.16
CA ILE A 301 -16.06 15.32 -11.41
C ILE A 301 -15.65 14.67 -10.09
N LYS A 302 -14.37 14.72 -9.76
CA LYS A 302 -13.82 14.23 -8.50
C LYS A 302 -13.02 15.32 -7.81
N ALA A 303 -13.18 15.42 -6.49
CA ALA A 303 -12.33 16.23 -5.64
C ALA A 303 -12.02 15.49 -4.35
N ASN A 304 -10.76 15.51 -3.92
CA ASN A 304 -10.38 14.90 -2.67
C ASN A 304 -9.23 15.63 -1.98
N VAL A 305 -9.18 15.44 -0.67
CA VAL A 305 -8.07 15.86 0.19
C VAL A 305 -7.71 14.68 1.07
N ASN A 306 -6.44 14.28 1.04
CA ASN A 306 -5.84 13.30 1.93
C ASN A 306 -4.91 14.02 2.90
N SER A 307 -4.83 13.56 4.15
CA SER A 307 -3.89 14.06 5.15
C SER A 307 -3.31 12.88 5.93
N LEU A 308 -2.03 12.95 6.18
CA LEU A 308 -1.29 11.99 6.97
C LEU A 308 -0.36 12.76 7.91
N GLU A 309 -0.29 12.34 9.18
CA GLU A 309 0.62 12.87 10.17
C GLU A 309 1.24 11.71 10.94
N ARG A 310 2.57 11.60 10.89
CA ARG A 310 3.35 10.65 11.69
C ARG A 310 4.08 11.40 12.79
N ALA A 311 3.92 10.93 14.02
CA ALA A 311 4.71 11.34 15.17
C ALA A 311 5.46 10.13 15.72
N GLU A 312 6.79 10.20 15.70
CA GLU A 312 7.68 9.12 16.16
C GLU A 312 8.86 9.71 16.93
N PRO A 313 8.67 10.03 18.24
CA PRO A 313 9.73 10.53 19.08
C PRO A 313 10.70 9.42 19.48
N TRP A 314 11.99 9.73 19.47
CA TRP A 314 13.05 8.84 19.88
C TRP A 314 13.79 9.40 21.07
N TYR A 315 13.88 8.60 22.14
CA TYR A 315 14.62 8.92 23.35
C TYR A 315 15.94 8.16 23.31
N VAL A 316 17.03 8.87 23.06
CA VAL A 316 18.36 8.28 22.86
C VAL A 316 19.33 8.70 23.94
N ARG A 317 20.26 7.80 24.29
CA ARG A 317 21.36 8.06 25.22
C ARG A 317 22.67 7.90 24.48
N ILE A 318 23.29 9.00 24.15
CA ILE A 318 24.49 9.07 23.33
C ILE A 318 25.54 10.00 23.97
N PRO A 319 26.84 9.83 23.65
CA PRO A 319 27.86 10.76 24.10
C PRO A 319 27.58 12.21 23.62
N TYR A 320 27.82 13.19 24.47
CA TYR A 320 27.68 14.61 24.07
C TYR A 320 28.49 14.95 22.84
N LEU A 321 29.64 14.30 22.65
CA LEU A 321 30.51 14.49 21.49
C LEU A 321 29.79 14.32 20.16
N VAL A 322 28.87 13.35 20.08
CA VAL A 322 28.09 13.05 18.86
C VAL A 322 27.23 14.24 18.42
N VAL A 323 26.71 15.02 19.37
CA VAL A 323 25.89 16.21 19.11
C VAL A 323 26.66 17.51 19.30
N SER A 324 27.99 17.44 19.44
CA SER A 324 28.81 18.63 19.69
C SER A 324 28.90 19.54 18.47
N PRO A 325 28.95 20.87 18.68
CA PRO A 325 29.12 21.83 17.59
C PRO A 325 30.40 21.59 16.78
N GLU A 326 31.44 21.08 17.43
CA GLU A 326 32.73 20.77 16.79
C GLU A 326 32.62 19.64 15.79
N LEU A 327 31.92 18.55 16.14
CA LEU A 327 31.66 17.42 15.21
C LEU A 327 30.72 17.87 14.09
N GLY A 328 29.69 18.62 14.38
CA GLY A 328 28.78 19.19 13.38
C GLY A 328 29.54 20.11 12.39
N ALA A 329 30.47 20.90 12.87
CA ALA A 329 31.30 21.75 12.03
C ALA A 329 32.31 20.94 11.17
N LEU A 330 32.84 19.83 11.68
CA LEU A 330 33.69 18.91 10.90
C LEU A 330 32.84 18.25 9.81
N PHE A 331 31.67 17.76 10.17
CA PHE A 331 30.74 17.12 9.26
C PHE A 331 30.35 18.03 8.08
N ALA A 332 30.04 19.30 8.35
CA ALA A 332 29.71 20.30 7.33
C ALA A 332 30.89 20.62 6.39
N GLN A 333 32.15 20.43 6.83
CA GLN A 333 33.34 20.68 6.04
C GLN A 333 33.83 19.45 5.27
N ASP A 334 33.89 18.30 5.94
CA ASP A 334 34.43 17.04 5.42
C ASP A 334 33.75 15.86 6.13
N LYS A 335 32.73 15.41 5.49
CA LYS A 335 31.85 14.36 5.92
C LYS A 335 32.55 13.01 6.08
N ASN A 336 33.44 12.67 5.15
CA ASN A 336 34.20 11.43 5.20
C ASN A 336 35.12 11.38 6.44
N GLN A 337 35.75 12.53 6.79
CA GLN A 337 36.53 12.58 8.01
C GLN A 337 35.67 12.57 9.27
N ALA A 338 34.49 13.17 9.24
CA ALA A 338 33.55 13.11 10.37
C ALA A 338 33.04 11.67 10.59
N ASN A 339 32.69 10.95 9.53
CA ASN A 339 32.28 9.55 9.61
C ASN A 339 33.43 8.66 10.08
N ALA A 340 34.63 8.81 9.52
CA ALA A 340 35.80 8.07 9.98
C ALA A 340 36.11 8.33 11.47
N PHE A 341 35.85 9.54 11.96
CA PHE A 341 35.95 9.86 13.37
C PHE A 341 34.88 9.17 14.22
N VAL A 342 33.63 9.10 13.75
CA VAL A 342 32.52 8.41 14.45
C VAL A 342 32.78 6.91 14.52
N ASP A 343 33.27 6.31 13.43
CA ASP A 343 33.56 4.88 13.34
C ASP A 343 34.74 4.44 14.22
N ASP A 344 35.82 5.20 14.18
CA ASP A 344 37.02 4.95 14.99
C ASP A 344 37.71 6.29 15.42
N PRO A 345 37.24 6.89 16.54
CA PRO A 345 37.77 8.15 17.02
C PRO A 345 39.28 8.13 17.31
N MET A 346 39.79 6.98 17.78
CA MET A 346 41.19 6.86 18.14
C MET A 346 42.09 6.87 16.90
N THR A 347 41.73 6.12 15.87
CA THR A 347 42.50 6.12 14.60
C THR A 347 42.37 7.45 13.89
N ALA A 348 41.18 8.06 13.83
CA ALA A 348 41.01 9.38 13.22
C ALA A 348 41.84 10.46 13.89
N CYS A 349 42.01 10.40 15.22
CA CYS A 349 42.81 11.36 16.01
C CYS A 349 44.30 11.08 16.03
N THR A 350 44.80 10.03 15.41
CA THR A 350 46.24 9.73 15.27
C THR A 350 46.75 9.86 13.83
N GLY A 351 45.84 9.99 12.85
CA GLY A 351 46.18 10.05 11.43
C GLY A 351 46.80 11.38 10.96
N SER A 352 47.39 11.37 9.77
CA SER A 352 48.01 12.56 9.16
C SER A 352 47.01 13.69 8.85
N ALA A 353 45.72 13.36 8.69
CA ALA A 353 44.62 14.33 8.51
C ALA A 353 44.52 15.31 9.69
N LEU A 354 44.95 14.94 10.88
CA LEU A 354 44.99 15.80 12.05
C LEU A 354 45.91 17.01 11.85
N LEU A 355 46.96 16.88 11.04
CA LEU A 355 47.89 17.96 10.77
C LEU A 355 47.33 19.04 9.86
N THR A 356 46.43 18.65 8.97
CA THR A 356 45.89 19.52 7.92
C THR A 356 44.49 20.04 8.21
N ASN A 357 43.67 19.30 8.97
CA ASN A 357 42.28 19.68 9.28
C ASN A 357 42.12 20.23 10.71
N ALA A 358 41.92 21.56 10.80
CA ALA A 358 41.76 22.25 12.07
C ALA A 358 40.47 21.87 12.81
N ARG A 359 39.42 21.50 12.09
CA ARG A 359 38.14 21.06 12.68
C ARG A 359 38.24 19.65 13.26
N LEU A 360 38.95 18.74 12.57
CA LEU A 360 39.23 17.41 13.12
C LEU A 360 40.05 17.54 14.41
N ARG A 361 41.05 18.43 14.44
CA ARG A 361 41.82 18.71 15.69
C ARG A 361 40.92 19.20 16.82
N ALA A 362 39.94 20.08 16.53
CA ALA A 362 39.01 20.56 17.53
C ALA A 362 38.18 19.47 18.14
N VAL A 363 37.66 18.57 17.30
CA VAL A 363 36.85 17.37 17.75
C VAL A 363 37.76 16.44 18.57
N CYS A 364 38.96 16.14 18.10
CA CYS A 364 39.92 15.27 18.81
C CYS A 364 40.35 15.83 20.17
N LEU A 365 40.48 17.14 20.31
CA LEU A 365 40.73 17.75 21.61
C LEU A 365 39.54 17.57 22.58
N ARG A 366 38.31 17.59 22.06
CA ARG A 366 37.12 17.35 22.87
C ARG A 366 36.97 15.90 23.29
N LEU A 367 37.47 14.96 22.50
CA LEU A 367 37.46 13.53 22.87
C LEU A 367 38.23 13.27 24.18
N LEU A 368 39.22 14.09 24.51
CA LEU A 368 39.99 13.98 25.76
C LEU A 368 39.25 14.56 26.98
N ASP A 369 38.19 15.29 26.76
CA ASP A 369 37.37 15.88 27.81
C ASP A 369 36.27 14.91 28.22
N SER A 370 36.28 14.44 29.45
CA SER A 370 35.29 13.50 29.98
C SER A 370 33.84 14.01 29.84
N ASN A 371 33.60 15.33 29.88
CA ASN A 371 32.27 15.89 29.68
C ASN A 371 31.70 15.64 28.28
N TYR A 372 32.56 15.43 27.28
CA TYR A 372 32.15 15.16 25.91
C TYR A 372 31.93 13.68 25.63
N THR A 373 32.53 12.79 26.41
CA THR A 373 32.34 11.32 26.31
C THR A 373 31.23 10.82 27.21
N ASP A 374 30.72 11.64 28.13
CA ASP A 374 29.62 11.28 29.02
C ASP A 374 28.34 11.09 28.21
N LEU A 375 27.63 9.97 28.52
CA LEU A 375 26.35 9.67 27.93
C LEU A 375 25.28 10.62 28.46
N ARG A 376 24.54 11.25 27.59
CA ARG A 376 23.44 12.15 27.89
C ARG A 376 22.18 11.76 27.19
N ASP A 377 21.04 12.15 27.76
CA ASP A 377 19.72 11.87 27.22
C ASP A 377 19.30 12.98 26.26
N TYR A 378 18.89 12.58 25.05
CA TYR A 378 18.38 13.46 23.99
C TYR A 378 17.07 12.93 23.44
N THR A 379 16.25 13.85 22.95
CA THR A 379 15.09 13.54 22.12
C THR A 379 15.40 13.93 20.68
N THR A 380 15.13 13.01 19.77
CA THR A 380 15.03 13.27 18.32
C THR A 380 13.73 12.69 17.81
N ASP A 381 13.41 12.82 16.54
CA ASP A 381 12.15 12.26 16.02
C ASP A 381 12.26 11.88 14.54
N GLN A 382 11.25 11.21 14.04
CA GLN A 382 10.99 10.98 12.61
C GLN A 382 9.59 11.51 12.23
N ASN A 383 9.25 12.68 12.73
CA ASN A 383 7.95 13.27 12.48
C ASN A 383 7.87 13.83 11.05
N TYR A 384 6.73 13.58 10.42
CA TYR A 384 6.40 14.25 9.18
C TYR A 384 4.87 14.37 9.03
N ARG A 385 4.47 15.33 8.22
CA ARG A 385 3.08 15.57 7.84
C ARG A 385 3.01 15.69 6.33
N GLU A 386 1.97 15.10 5.74
CA GLU A 386 1.68 15.22 4.31
C GLU A 386 0.21 15.57 4.09
N GLN A 387 -0.04 16.38 3.07
CA GLN A 387 -1.39 16.63 2.58
C GLN A 387 -1.37 16.59 1.05
N ARG A 388 -2.30 15.83 0.46
CA ARG A 388 -2.51 15.79 -1.00
C ARG A 388 -3.92 16.24 -1.35
N ARG A 389 -4.03 17.12 -2.33
CA ARG A 389 -5.28 17.66 -2.86
C ARG A 389 -5.35 17.34 -4.34
N GLU A 390 -6.51 16.87 -4.79
CA GLU A 390 -6.72 16.51 -6.20
C GLU A 390 -8.08 16.99 -6.66
N PHE A 391 -8.13 17.46 -7.91
CA PHE A 391 -9.34 17.80 -8.61
C PHE A 391 -9.25 17.28 -10.04
N GLU A 392 -10.23 16.46 -10.44
CA GLU A 392 -10.30 15.81 -11.75
C GLU A 392 -11.66 16.05 -12.39
N VAL A 393 -11.65 16.34 -13.70
CA VAL A 393 -12.84 16.38 -14.53
C VAL A 393 -12.61 15.48 -15.74
N SER A 394 -13.57 14.63 -16.04
CA SER A 394 -13.53 13.78 -17.23
C SER A 394 -14.91 13.62 -17.86
N ASP A 395 -14.94 13.34 -19.15
CA ASP A 395 -16.14 13.03 -19.92
C ASP A 395 -15.99 11.70 -20.65
N LEU A 396 -17.03 10.87 -20.59
CA LEU A 396 -17.20 9.72 -21.45
C LEU A 396 -18.08 10.14 -22.61
N TRP A 397 -17.51 10.14 -23.81
CA TRP A 397 -18.19 10.43 -25.06
C TRP A 397 -18.39 9.16 -25.90
N ILE A 398 -19.63 8.88 -26.29
CA ILE A 398 -20.02 7.73 -27.12
C ILE A 398 -20.61 8.27 -28.43
N PRO A 399 -19.77 8.68 -29.41
CA PRO A 399 -20.25 9.27 -30.67
C PRO A 399 -21.08 8.27 -31.50
N TRP A 400 -20.75 6.99 -31.42
CA TRP A 400 -21.52 5.87 -31.99
C TRP A 400 -21.26 4.57 -31.20
N SER A 401 -22.11 3.57 -31.35
CA SER A 401 -22.11 2.35 -30.52
C SER A 401 -20.80 1.56 -30.53
N SER A 402 -19.98 1.69 -31.56
CA SER A 402 -18.68 1.00 -31.67
C SER A 402 -17.48 1.81 -31.20
N LEU A 403 -17.66 3.07 -30.77
CA LEU A 403 -16.58 3.94 -30.28
C LEU A 403 -16.95 4.59 -28.97
N ARG A 404 -16.09 4.39 -27.97
CA ARG A 404 -16.13 5.08 -26.66
C ARG A 404 -14.85 5.85 -26.47
N ILE A 405 -14.93 7.08 -26.03
CA ILE A 405 -13.78 7.95 -25.77
C ILE A 405 -13.92 8.51 -24.36
N VAL A 406 -12.90 8.33 -23.53
CA VAL A 406 -12.76 9.00 -22.24
C VAL A 406 -11.65 10.01 -22.35
N PHE A 407 -11.89 11.24 -21.93
CA PHE A 407 -10.86 12.27 -21.85
C PHE A 407 -11.10 13.16 -20.64
N GLY A 408 -10.04 13.75 -20.12
CA GLY A 408 -10.14 14.58 -18.94
C GLY A 408 -8.83 15.24 -18.55
N GLY A 409 -8.87 15.93 -17.42
CA GLY A 409 -7.72 16.59 -16.84
C GLY A 409 -7.75 16.52 -15.31
N ASN A 410 -6.58 16.55 -14.70
CA ASN A 410 -6.38 16.52 -13.27
C ASN A 410 -5.40 17.60 -12.84
N ILE A 411 -5.66 18.18 -11.69
CA ILE A 411 -4.72 19.06 -10.97
C ILE A 411 -4.48 18.43 -9.61
N SER A 412 -3.23 18.25 -9.25
CA SER A 412 -2.85 17.76 -7.93
C SER A 412 -1.82 18.66 -7.27
N GLN A 413 -1.88 18.73 -5.94
CA GLN A 413 -0.90 19.40 -5.11
C GLN A 413 -0.59 18.51 -3.91
N SER A 414 0.70 18.27 -3.66
CA SER A 414 1.23 17.57 -2.50
C SER A 414 2.04 18.54 -1.67
N LEU A 415 1.79 18.57 -0.37
CA LEU A 415 2.47 19.40 0.62
C LEU A 415 3.08 18.46 1.65
N ALA A 416 4.35 18.61 1.94
CA ALA A 416 5.04 17.82 2.97
C ALA A 416 5.75 18.75 3.95
N SER A 417 5.81 18.36 5.22
CA SER A 417 6.49 19.10 6.27
C SER A 417 7.19 18.15 7.21
N SER A 418 8.49 18.34 7.37
CA SER A 418 9.29 17.58 8.33
C SER A 418 10.57 18.32 8.67
N ARG A 419 10.82 18.49 9.97
CA ARG A 419 12.09 19.09 10.42
C ARG A 419 13.27 18.19 10.08
N ASN A 420 13.11 16.87 10.26
CA ASN A 420 14.23 15.94 10.12
C ASN A 420 14.46 15.45 8.69
N PHE A 421 13.41 15.33 7.85
CA PHE A 421 13.56 14.85 6.48
C PHE A 421 13.74 15.96 5.45
N LEU A 422 13.10 17.11 5.66
CA LEU A 422 13.03 18.20 4.67
C LEU A 422 13.59 19.52 5.20
N ASN A 423 14.02 19.58 6.47
CA ASN A 423 14.44 20.81 7.14
C ASN A 423 13.39 21.93 7.05
N GLY A 424 12.10 21.58 7.01
CA GLY A 424 10.98 22.48 6.85
C GLY A 424 9.85 21.93 6.00
N ASP A 425 9.32 22.78 5.14
CA ASP A 425 8.20 22.49 4.25
C ASP A 425 8.71 22.29 2.81
N ALA A 426 8.06 21.36 2.10
CA ALA A 426 8.29 21.09 0.69
C ALA A 426 6.95 20.85 -0.02
N ASP A 427 6.89 21.13 -1.31
CA ASP A 427 5.67 20.91 -2.09
C ASP A 427 5.97 20.48 -3.52
N ASN A 428 5.01 19.79 -4.12
CA ASN A 428 4.99 19.49 -5.54
C ASN A 428 3.58 19.64 -6.10
N ALA A 429 3.47 20.14 -7.32
CA ALA A 429 2.21 20.32 -8.02
C ALA A 429 2.29 19.75 -9.43
N SER A 430 1.21 19.11 -9.88
CA SER A 430 1.12 18.64 -11.25
C SER A 430 -0.20 19.02 -11.93
N LEU A 431 -0.11 19.23 -13.24
CA LEU A 431 -1.24 19.41 -14.15
C LEU A 431 -1.15 18.32 -15.21
N SER A 432 -2.22 17.56 -15.37
CA SER A 432 -2.24 16.48 -16.34
C SER A 432 -3.49 16.47 -17.19
N GLY A 433 -3.37 15.88 -18.39
CA GLY A 433 -4.48 15.60 -19.29
C GLY A 433 -4.36 14.18 -19.84
N PHE A 434 -5.48 13.50 -19.95
CA PHE A 434 -5.51 12.15 -20.47
C PHE A 434 -6.65 11.96 -21.46
N GLY A 435 -6.46 10.95 -22.32
CA GLY A 435 -7.51 10.52 -23.22
C GLY A 435 -7.24 9.12 -23.73
N HIS A 436 -8.29 8.33 -23.86
CA HIS A 436 -8.21 7.07 -24.58
C HIS A 436 -9.51 6.77 -25.33
N ALA A 437 -9.36 6.09 -26.45
CA ALA A 437 -10.44 5.66 -27.31
C ALA A 437 -10.45 4.13 -27.39
N GLU A 438 -11.63 3.58 -27.27
CA GLU A 438 -11.92 2.17 -27.48
C GLU A 438 -12.80 2.05 -28.72
N TRP A 439 -12.28 1.38 -29.75
CA TRP A 439 -12.94 1.24 -31.04
C TRP A 439 -13.09 -0.21 -31.47
N ARG A 440 -14.34 -0.70 -31.46
CA ARG A 440 -14.70 -2.01 -32.01
C ARG A 440 -14.91 -1.87 -33.53
N PHE A 441 -13.83 -1.92 -34.28
CA PHE A 441 -13.86 -1.69 -35.72
C PHE A 441 -14.33 -2.92 -36.54
N ALA A 442 -14.39 -4.09 -35.91
CA ALA A 442 -14.99 -5.29 -36.49
C ALA A 442 -15.57 -6.16 -35.37
N ALA A 443 -16.42 -7.15 -35.69
CA ALA A 443 -17.15 -7.95 -34.74
C ALA A 443 -16.28 -8.61 -33.65
N HIS A 444 -15.05 -9.00 -34.03
CA HIS A 444 -14.11 -9.72 -33.15
C HIS A 444 -12.86 -8.90 -32.81
N TRP A 445 -12.77 -7.65 -33.25
CA TRP A 445 -11.58 -6.85 -33.09
C TRP A 445 -11.85 -5.54 -32.37
N LEU A 446 -11.09 -5.32 -31.33
CA LEU A 446 -11.14 -4.11 -30.50
C LEU A 446 -9.76 -3.46 -30.47
N LEU A 447 -9.69 -2.18 -30.86
CA LEU A 447 -8.51 -1.36 -30.72
C LEU A 447 -8.72 -0.40 -29.54
N ASN A 448 -7.76 -0.34 -28.63
CA ASN A 448 -7.73 0.60 -27.55
C ASN A 448 -6.43 1.43 -27.67
N VAL A 449 -6.53 2.74 -27.74
CA VAL A 449 -5.39 3.66 -27.79
C VAL A 449 -5.61 4.79 -26.80
N GLY A 450 -4.56 5.16 -26.07
CA GLY A 450 -4.64 6.23 -25.10
C GLY A 450 -3.28 6.82 -24.79
N ALA A 451 -3.33 8.00 -24.17
CA ALA A 451 -2.14 8.67 -23.67
C ALA A 451 -2.49 9.55 -22.46
N HIS A 452 -1.52 9.73 -21.59
CA HIS A 452 -1.54 10.67 -20.47
C HIS A 452 -0.34 11.60 -20.60
N GLY A 453 -0.58 12.89 -20.64
CA GLY A 453 0.45 13.93 -20.59
C GLY A 453 0.41 14.63 -19.24
N GLU A 454 1.55 14.82 -18.62
CA GLU A 454 1.67 15.45 -17.31
C GLU A 454 2.77 16.51 -17.34
N ASN A 455 2.53 17.61 -16.67
CA ASN A 455 3.52 18.64 -16.36
C ASN A 455 3.62 18.75 -14.84
N ASP A 456 4.63 18.09 -14.30
CA ASP A 456 4.97 18.06 -12.90
C ASP A 456 5.99 19.15 -12.60
N HIS A 457 5.86 19.81 -11.44
CA HIS A 457 6.74 20.94 -11.10
C HIS A 457 8.20 20.52 -10.97
N GLU A 458 8.46 19.34 -10.37
CA GLU A 458 9.81 18.81 -10.13
C GLU A 458 10.32 18.00 -11.32
N ALA A 459 9.52 17.03 -11.78
CA ALA A 459 9.91 16.08 -12.82
C ALA A 459 9.80 16.64 -14.26
N GLY A 460 9.12 17.79 -14.44
CA GLY A 460 8.89 18.39 -15.73
C GLY A 460 7.78 17.68 -16.54
N LYS A 461 7.95 17.62 -17.86
CA LYS A 461 6.93 17.08 -18.77
C LYS A 461 7.15 15.61 -19.08
N SER A 462 6.08 14.84 -19.01
CA SER A 462 6.06 13.42 -19.38
C SER A 462 4.90 13.09 -20.31
N LEU A 463 5.05 12.02 -21.09
CA LEU A 463 4.02 11.44 -21.95
C LEU A 463 4.05 9.91 -21.89
N SER A 464 2.90 9.33 -21.53
CA SER A 464 2.72 7.90 -21.35
C SER A 464 1.68 7.34 -22.33
N PRO A 465 2.06 6.91 -23.53
CA PRO A 465 1.14 6.32 -24.51
C PRO A 465 0.92 4.82 -24.26
N ARG A 466 -0.24 4.30 -24.68
CA ARG A 466 -0.58 2.89 -24.75
C ARG A 466 -1.40 2.58 -25.98
N ALA A 467 -1.15 1.42 -26.60
CA ALA A 467 -1.97 0.85 -27.63
C ALA A 467 -2.19 -0.64 -27.35
N ALA A 468 -3.42 -1.11 -27.50
CA ALA A 468 -3.76 -2.51 -27.34
C ALA A 468 -4.70 -2.96 -28.46
N LEU A 469 -4.41 -4.11 -29.07
CA LEU A 469 -5.24 -4.77 -30.05
C LEU A 469 -5.75 -6.07 -29.46
N SER A 470 -7.06 -6.21 -29.34
CA SER A 470 -7.73 -7.39 -28.81
C SER A 470 -8.48 -8.14 -29.91
N TRP A 471 -8.26 -9.45 -29.98
CA TRP A 471 -8.93 -10.36 -30.88
C TRP A 471 -9.77 -11.37 -30.08
N GLN A 472 -11.07 -11.13 -30.08
CA GLN A 472 -12.07 -12.00 -29.45
C GLN A 472 -12.49 -13.08 -30.46
N PHE A 473 -11.70 -14.14 -30.57
CA PHE A 473 -11.93 -15.21 -31.56
C PHE A 473 -13.01 -16.21 -31.16
N GLN A 474 -13.41 -16.19 -29.86
CA GLN A 474 -14.59 -16.90 -29.33
C GLN A 474 -15.33 -15.97 -28.35
N PRO A 475 -16.61 -16.21 -28.07
CA PRO A 475 -17.41 -15.32 -27.21
C PRO A 475 -16.78 -15.05 -25.85
N ASN A 476 -16.09 -16.02 -25.26
CA ASN A 476 -15.49 -15.95 -23.92
C ASN A 476 -13.96 -16.09 -23.95
N GLN A 477 -13.32 -15.81 -25.08
CA GLN A 477 -11.88 -15.93 -25.23
C GLN A 477 -11.32 -14.76 -26.02
N VAL A 478 -10.24 -14.17 -25.51
CA VAL A 478 -9.57 -13.03 -26.14
C VAL A 478 -8.05 -13.19 -26.08
N LEU A 479 -7.39 -12.86 -27.20
CA LEU A 479 -5.96 -12.66 -27.30
C LEU A 479 -5.69 -11.16 -27.44
N ARG A 480 -4.72 -10.62 -26.67
CA ARG A 480 -4.36 -9.20 -26.67
C ARG A 480 -2.89 -9.01 -26.98
N LEU A 481 -2.59 -8.00 -27.77
CA LEU A 481 -1.25 -7.46 -27.97
C LEU A 481 -1.23 -6.06 -27.39
N VAL A 482 -0.33 -5.77 -26.47
CA VAL A 482 -0.26 -4.48 -25.78
C VAL A 482 1.14 -3.90 -25.89
N HIS A 483 1.23 -2.63 -26.26
CA HIS A 483 2.44 -1.83 -26.16
C HIS A 483 2.15 -0.62 -25.28
N SER A 484 2.97 -0.37 -24.27
CA SER A 484 2.80 0.73 -23.35
C SER A 484 4.13 1.35 -22.91
N ARG A 485 4.08 2.64 -22.61
CA ARG A 485 5.16 3.36 -21.92
C ARG A 485 4.59 4.00 -20.68
N ALA A 486 5.36 3.95 -19.61
CA ALA A 486 5.00 4.60 -18.37
C ALA A 486 6.22 5.28 -17.76
N VAL A 487 5.95 6.21 -16.85
CA VAL A 487 6.96 6.92 -16.11
C VAL A 487 6.68 6.83 -14.61
N ARG A 488 7.75 6.94 -13.81
CA ARG A 488 7.69 7.24 -12.39
C ARG A 488 8.39 8.57 -12.17
N THR A 489 7.68 9.54 -11.66
CA THR A 489 8.25 10.80 -11.21
C THR A 489 8.96 10.61 -9.87
N PRO A 490 10.01 11.39 -9.58
CA PRO A 490 10.60 11.45 -8.26
C PRO A 490 9.55 11.78 -7.20
N ASP A 491 9.77 11.33 -5.98
CA ASP A 491 9.02 11.81 -4.83
C ASP A 491 9.65 13.10 -4.26
N ILE A 492 8.90 13.77 -3.37
CA ILE A 492 9.37 15.03 -2.77
C ILE A 492 10.69 14.83 -2.02
N PHE A 493 10.88 13.70 -1.34
CA PHE A 493 12.11 13.43 -0.62
C PHE A 493 13.28 13.18 -1.57
N GLU A 494 13.11 12.47 -2.68
CA GLU A 494 14.14 12.27 -3.68
C GLU A 494 14.63 13.60 -4.28
N ASP A 495 13.75 14.58 -4.48
CA ASP A 495 14.11 15.86 -5.11
C ASP A 495 14.48 16.96 -4.10
N GLN A 496 13.87 16.99 -2.93
CA GLN A 496 13.98 18.08 -1.96
C GLN A 496 14.55 17.67 -0.60
N ALA A 497 15.11 16.44 -0.44
CA ALA A 497 15.67 16.02 0.84
C ALA A 497 16.70 17.01 1.36
N ASP A 498 16.56 17.39 2.62
CA ASP A 498 17.58 18.07 3.44
C ASP A 498 17.49 17.49 4.86
N ALA A 499 17.80 16.19 4.94
CA ALA A 499 17.53 15.38 6.12
C ALA A 499 18.61 15.54 7.17
N HIS A 500 18.20 15.93 8.36
CA HIS A 500 19.04 16.12 9.53
C HIS A 500 18.46 15.41 10.74
N TYR A 501 19.32 14.90 11.63
CA TYR A 501 18.90 14.54 12.96
C TYR A 501 19.02 15.76 13.87
N TYR A 502 17.87 16.23 14.36
CA TYR A 502 17.81 17.28 15.36
C TYR A 502 17.69 16.65 16.76
N ALA A 503 18.60 17.03 17.65
CA ALA A 503 18.61 16.56 19.02
C ALA A 503 18.29 17.70 19.99
N THR A 504 17.42 17.45 20.95
CA THR A 504 17.12 18.37 22.05
C THR A 504 17.43 17.71 23.39
N THR A 505 17.95 18.47 24.36
CA THR A 505 18.18 17.95 25.71
C THR A 505 16.91 17.98 26.53
N ASP A 506 16.52 16.84 27.11
CA ASP A 506 15.38 16.73 28.02
C ASP A 506 15.68 17.24 29.42
N ASP A 507 16.96 17.26 29.82
CA ASP A 507 17.39 17.60 31.17
C ASP A 507 17.75 19.07 31.27
N ARG A 508 16.93 19.86 31.96
CA ARG A 508 17.16 21.27 32.23
C ARG A 508 18.40 21.57 33.10
N SER A 509 18.98 20.54 33.72
CA SER A 509 20.23 20.65 34.49
C SER A 509 21.47 20.57 33.59
N GLN A 510 21.34 20.15 32.35
CA GLN A 510 22.42 20.06 31.39
C GLN A 510 22.44 21.29 30.47
N SER A 511 23.60 21.57 29.89
CA SER A 511 23.75 22.61 28.88
C SER A 511 22.76 22.34 27.74
N ALA A 512 21.75 23.20 27.58
CA ALA A 512 20.73 23.03 26.56
C ALA A 512 21.37 22.98 25.19
N TYR A 513 21.16 21.85 24.49
CA TYR A 513 21.49 21.71 23.08
C TYR A 513 20.20 21.53 22.29
N ASP A 514 19.97 22.37 21.32
CA ASP A 514 18.90 22.25 20.36
C ASP A 514 19.50 22.58 18.98
N GLY A 515 19.68 21.57 18.14
CA GLY A 515 20.25 21.77 16.82
C GLY A 515 20.49 20.47 16.05
N ALA A 516 20.82 20.63 14.79
CA ALA A 516 21.18 19.52 13.91
C ALA A 516 22.58 19.02 14.27
N PHE A 517 22.73 17.72 14.45
CA PHE A 517 24.02 17.09 14.73
C PHE A 517 24.53 16.22 13.58
N TYR A 518 23.66 15.82 12.67
CA TYR A 518 24.02 14.94 11.57
C TYR A 518 23.09 15.18 10.37
N GLN A 519 23.67 15.37 9.18
CA GLN A 519 22.94 15.40 7.92
C GLN A 519 22.95 14.00 7.31
N SER A 520 21.79 13.33 7.28
CA SER A 520 21.69 11.94 6.81
C SER A 520 21.50 11.86 5.30
N ALA A 521 20.87 12.86 4.69
CA ALA A 521 20.67 12.91 3.24
C ALA A 521 20.47 14.34 2.78
N LYS A 522 20.93 14.66 1.55
CA LYS A 522 20.66 15.92 0.90
C LYS A 522 20.48 15.72 -0.61
N SER A 523 19.34 16.16 -1.13
CA SER A 523 19.09 16.18 -2.57
C SER A 523 19.81 17.36 -3.24
N ASN A 524 20.13 17.20 -4.51
CA ASN A 524 20.63 18.28 -5.35
C ASN A 524 19.55 18.92 -6.23
N GLY A 525 18.27 18.52 -6.06
CA GLY A 525 17.13 19.01 -6.86
C GLY A 525 17.18 18.58 -8.33
N GLN A 526 17.83 17.47 -8.66
CA GLN A 526 17.98 16.97 -10.02
C GLN A 526 17.53 15.50 -10.13
N ALA A 527 16.51 15.14 -9.36
CA ALA A 527 15.97 13.81 -9.39
C ALA A 527 15.41 13.46 -10.78
N LYS A 528 15.70 12.24 -11.26
CA LYS A 528 15.36 11.82 -12.62
C LYS A 528 14.08 10.98 -12.64
N THR A 529 13.28 11.18 -13.69
CA THR A 529 12.09 10.35 -13.99
C THR A 529 12.52 8.98 -14.50
N GLU A 530 12.02 7.90 -13.89
CA GLU A 530 12.22 6.53 -14.39
C GLU A 530 11.29 6.21 -15.55
N HIS A 531 11.71 5.31 -16.44
CA HIS A 531 10.96 4.93 -17.63
C HIS A 531 10.81 3.43 -17.76
N ILE A 532 9.64 3.01 -18.24
CA ILE A 532 9.38 1.63 -18.67
C ILE A 532 8.77 1.62 -20.08
N ARG A 533 9.24 0.67 -20.89
CA ARG A 533 8.62 0.31 -22.15
C ARG A 533 8.26 -1.16 -22.13
N SER A 534 6.97 -1.46 -22.19
CA SER A 534 6.44 -2.82 -22.09
C SER A 534 5.82 -3.29 -23.41
N ASN A 535 6.08 -4.55 -23.74
CA ASN A 535 5.41 -5.29 -24.79
C ASN A 535 4.81 -6.56 -24.20
N GLU A 536 3.51 -6.76 -24.41
CA GLU A 536 2.77 -7.83 -23.78
C GLU A 536 1.93 -8.61 -24.78
N VAL A 537 1.83 -9.92 -24.55
CA VAL A 537 0.85 -10.80 -25.17
C VAL A 537 0.05 -11.42 -24.03
N SER A 538 -1.26 -11.27 -24.04
CA SER A 538 -2.10 -11.89 -23.01
C SER A 538 -3.27 -12.66 -23.63
N TYR A 539 -3.63 -13.75 -22.96
CA TYR A 539 -4.74 -14.61 -23.30
C TYR A 539 -5.66 -14.74 -22.10
N PHE A 540 -6.94 -14.43 -22.29
CA PHE A 540 -7.97 -14.70 -21.30
C PHE A 540 -9.02 -15.62 -21.89
N ALA A 541 -9.44 -16.63 -21.11
CA ALA A 541 -10.50 -17.55 -21.45
C ALA A 541 -11.39 -17.86 -20.26
N GLN A 542 -12.67 -17.97 -20.54
CA GLN A 542 -13.65 -18.53 -19.61
C GLN A 542 -14.36 -19.71 -20.28
N TYR A 543 -14.17 -20.89 -19.70
CA TYR A 543 -14.73 -22.13 -20.22
C TYR A 543 -16.05 -22.42 -19.48
N SER A 544 -17.16 -22.40 -20.23
CA SER A 544 -18.48 -22.65 -19.65
C SER A 544 -18.77 -24.13 -19.39
N ALA A 545 -18.18 -25.03 -20.17
CA ALA A 545 -18.35 -26.50 -19.99
C ALA A 545 -17.64 -27.02 -18.73
N ILE A 546 -16.53 -26.38 -18.37
CA ILE A 546 -15.81 -26.57 -17.10
C ILE A 546 -15.75 -25.17 -16.49
N PRO A 547 -16.33 -24.91 -15.32
CA PRO A 547 -16.33 -23.55 -14.75
C PRO A 547 -14.91 -23.10 -14.38
N LEU A 548 -14.12 -22.80 -15.39
CA LEU A 548 -12.69 -22.47 -15.33
C LEU A 548 -12.45 -21.17 -16.05
N SER A 549 -11.83 -20.21 -15.36
CA SER A 549 -11.20 -19.05 -16.00
C SER A 549 -9.70 -19.19 -16.00
N LEU A 550 -9.05 -18.68 -17.05
CA LEU A 550 -7.61 -18.69 -17.23
C LEU A 550 -7.18 -17.33 -17.79
N ASP A 551 -6.22 -16.69 -17.16
CA ASP A 551 -5.52 -15.51 -17.63
C ASP A 551 -4.03 -15.79 -17.70
N VAL A 552 -3.42 -15.63 -18.86
CA VAL A 552 -1.97 -15.82 -19.10
C VAL A 552 -1.42 -14.53 -19.70
N ARG A 553 -0.38 -13.98 -19.11
CA ARG A 553 0.34 -12.81 -19.56
C ARG A 553 1.81 -13.15 -19.80
N LEU A 554 2.30 -12.86 -20.99
CA LEU A 554 3.72 -12.88 -21.37
C LEU A 554 4.15 -11.43 -21.55
N PHE A 555 5.27 -11.03 -20.99
CA PHE A 555 5.74 -9.66 -21.08
C PHE A 555 7.24 -9.55 -21.25
N ARG A 556 7.66 -8.43 -21.82
CA ARG A 556 9.04 -7.99 -21.93
C ARG A 556 9.09 -6.49 -21.70
N ASP A 557 9.76 -6.11 -20.63
CA ASP A 557 9.89 -4.76 -20.11
C ASP A 557 11.33 -4.27 -20.20
N GLU A 558 11.53 -3.14 -20.85
CA GLU A 558 12.78 -2.39 -20.88
C GLU A 558 12.65 -1.26 -19.85
N LEU A 559 13.55 -1.24 -18.87
CA LEU A 559 13.49 -0.36 -17.71
C LEU A 559 14.72 0.53 -17.64
N ASP A 560 14.50 1.83 -17.52
CA ASP A 560 15.52 2.81 -17.13
C ASP A 560 15.20 3.24 -15.69
N LEU A 561 15.84 2.60 -14.72
CA LEU A 561 15.63 2.86 -13.29
C LEU A 561 16.76 3.71 -12.74
N THR A 562 16.43 4.60 -11.83
CA THR A 562 17.44 5.34 -11.08
C THR A 562 18.06 4.43 -10.02
N ARG A 563 19.35 4.56 -9.83
CA ARG A 563 20.05 3.90 -8.74
C ARG A 563 19.84 4.73 -7.48
N ASN A 564 19.00 4.22 -6.57
CA ASN A 564 18.96 4.75 -5.21
C ASN A 564 20.21 4.28 -4.48
N GLN A 565 21.24 5.08 -4.44
CA GLN A 565 22.24 4.97 -3.39
C GLN A 565 21.67 5.66 -2.14
N LEU A 566 21.01 4.91 -1.30
CA LEU A 566 20.90 5.18 0.12
C LEU A 566 22.28 4.99 0.78
N GLU A 567 23.30 5.57 0.22
CA GLU A 567 24.49 5.82 1.01
C GLU A 567 24.12 6.94 1.97
N ILE A 568 24.33 6.69 3.24
CA ILE A 568 24.04 7.54 4.41
C ILE A 568 24.45 9.00 4.19
N ASP A 569 25.12 9.31 3.12
CA ASP A 569 25.87 10.52 2.94
C ASP A 569 25.49 11.45 1.79
N ASP A 570 24.96 10.98 0.69
CA ASP A 570 24.49 11.82 -0.40
C ASP A 570 23.43 11.07 -1.18
N PHE A 571 22.17 11.53 -1.17
CA PHE A 571 21.18 11.15 -2.16
C PHE A 571 21.60 11.71 -3.52
N ILE A 572 22.66 11.17 -4.05
CA ILE A 572 22.99 11.38 -5.45
C ILE A 572 22.19 10.34 -6.20
N ILE A 573 21.04 10.76 -6.76
CA ILE A 573 20.38 9.97 -7.77
C ILE A 573 21.36 9.88 -8.92
N SER A 574 22.06 8.76 -8.96
CA SER A 574 23.07 8.50 -9.97
C SER A 574 22.42 8.21 -11.33
N ASP A 575 23.22 8.00 -12.34
CA ASP A 575 22.77 7.67 -13.70
C ASP A 575 21.77 6.50 -13.73
N TYR A 576 21.00 6.44 -14.82
CA TYR A 576 20.09 5.33 -15.06
C TYR A 576 20.85 4.01 -15.16
N GLU A 577 20.25 2.97 -14.57
CA GLU A 577 20.61 1.59 -14.83
C GLU A 577 19.55 0.99 -15.75
N TYR A 578 20.01 0.37 -16.83
CA TYR A 578 19.15 -0.31 -17.78
C TYR A 578 18.93 -1.76 -17.37
N TYR A 579 17.66 -2.15 -17.31
CA TYR A 579 17.25 -3.52 -17.05
C TYR A 579 16.35 -4.04 -18.18
N LEU A 580 16.50 -5.33 -18.47
CA LEU A 580 15.55 -6.07 -19.27
C LEU A 580 14.89 -7.10 -18.36
N MET A 581 13.60 -6.97 -18.19
CA MET A 581 12.77 -7.91 -17.43
C MET A 581 11.80 -8.60 -18.38
N GLN A 582 11.67 -9.92 -18.24
CA GLN A 582 10.73 -10.72 -19.01
C GLN A 582 10.11 -11.77 -18.13
N GLY A 583 8.87 -12.18 -18.44
CA GLY A 583 8.22 -13.14 -17.58
C GLY A 583 6.91 -13.68 -18.12
N VAL A 584 6.38 -14.58 -17.31
CA VAL A 584 5.08 -15.22 -17.51
C VAL A 584 4.29 -15.11 -16.22
N GLU A 585 3.05 -14.68 -16.32
CA GLU A 585 2.10 -14.69 -15.22
C GLU A 585 0.87 -15.50 -15.62
N VAL A 586 0.40 -16.32 -14.69
CA VAL A 586 -0.77 -17.17 -14.85
C VAL A 586 -1.69 -16.97 -13.67
N SER A 587 -2.95 -16.73 -13.93
CA SER A 587 -4.03 -16.76 -12.94
C SER A 587 -5.12 -17.70 -13.44
N SER A 588 -5.55 -18.62 -12.60
CA SER A 588 -6.59 -19.59 -12.94
C SER A 588 -7.57 -19.71 -11.77
N GLU A 589 -8.83 -19.72 -12.09
CA GLU A 589 -9.90 -19.96 -11.12
C GLU A 589 -10.80 -21.08 -11.62
N TRP A 590 -10.98 -22.10 -10.79
CA TRP A 590 -11.84 -23.25 -11.06
C TRP A 590 -12.92 -23.39 -9.99
N ARG A 591 -14.17 -23.48 -10.42
CA ARG A 591 -15.36 -23.69 -9.57
C ARG A 591 -15.98 -25.05 -9.87
N PRO A 592 -15.44 -26.16 -9.32
CA PRO A 592 -15.94 -27.50 -9.61
C PRO A 592 -17.38 -27.72 -9.15
N SER A 593 -17.85 -26.91 -8.22
CA SER A 593 -19.25 -26.87 -7.76
C SER A 593 -19.56 -25.51 -7.16
N THR A 594 -20.84 -25.22 -6.93
CA THR A 594 -21.32 -24.03 -6.18
C THR A 594 -20.73 -23.92 -4.77
N PHE A 595 -20.18 -25.01 -4.24
CA PHE A 595 -19.62 -25.10 -2.89
C PHE A 595 -18.09 -25.05 -2.86
N GLN A 596 -17.44 -24.98 -4.01
CA GLN A 596 -15.97 -25.05 -4.07
C GLN A 596 -15.41 -24.05 -5.09
N ARG A 597 -14.33 -23.42 -4.70
CA ARG A 597 -13.56 -22.51 -5.53
C ARG A 597 -12.07 -22.74 -5.30
N LEU A 598 -11.32 -22.96 -6.35
CA LEU A 598 -9.88 -23.07 -6.35
C LEU A 598 -9.31 -21.96 -7.23
N GLN A 599 -8.48 -21.11 -6.65
CA GLN A 599 -7.68 -20.11 -7.38
C GLN A 599 -6.22 -20.48 -7.29
N VAL A 600 -5.51 -20.45 -8.42
CA VAL A 600 -4.07 -20.73 -8.52
C VAL A 600 -3.42 -19.62 -9.31
N ASN A 601 -2.37 -19.03 -8.76
CA ASN A 601 -1.60 -17.97 -9.36
C ASN A 601 -0.13 -18.35 -9.39
N TYR A 602 0.56 -17.99 -10.47
CA TYR A 602 1.99 -18.24 -10.61
C TYR A 602 2.64 -17.13 -11.44
N ALA A 603 3.84 -16.74 -11.07
CA ALA A 603 4.68 -15.85 -11.85
C ALA A 603 6.10 -16.37 -11.96
N TYR A 604 6.66 -16.26 -13.15
CA TYR A 604 8.07 -16.45 -13.45
C TYR A 604 8.63 -15.12 -13.95
N LEU A 605 9.70 -14.63 -13.35
CA LEU A 605 10.37 -13.38 -13.67
C LEU A 605 11.84 -13.65 -13.94
N ASP A 606 12.34 -13.15 -15.05
CA ASP A 606 13.76 -13.15 -15.40
C ASP A 606 14.20 -11.70 -15.66
N ILE A 607 15.16 -11.23 -14.89
CA ILE A 607 15.71 -9.89 -15.00
C ILE A 607 17.22 -9.99 -15.17
N ASN A 608 17.75 -9.31 -16.20
CA ASN A 608 19.19 -9.21 -16.33
C ASN A 608 19.74 -8.30 -15.23
N LYS A 609 20.82 -8.73 -14.59
CA LYS A 609 21.49 -7.94 -13.55
C LYS A 609 22.62 -7.15 -14.16
N PRO A 610 22.77 -5.86 -13.79
CA PRO A 610 23.97 -5.14 -14.16
C PRO A 610 25.22 -5.76 -13.52
N ALA A 611 26.39 -5.50 -14.11
CA ALA A 611 27.66 -6.11 -13.72
C ALA A 611 28.08 -5.81 -12.24
N HIS A 612 27.52 -4.77 -11.66
CA HIS A 612 27.84 -4.28 -10.31
C HIS A 612 26.71 -4.46 -9.33
N GLY A 613 25.96 -5.50 -9.28
CA GLY A 613 24.86 -5.74 -8.33
C GLY A 613 24.00 -4.48 -8.11
N SER A 614 22.70 -4.62 -8.03
CA SER A 614 21.81 -3.48 -7.80
C SER A 614 20.72 -3.86 -6.84
N GLU A 615 20.44 -3.00 -5.89
CA GLU A 615 19.36 -3.13 -4.93
C GLU A 615 17.99 -3.31 -5.61
N ASN A 616 17.78 -2.70 -6.79
CA ASN A 616 16.56 -2.82 -7.57
C ASN A 616 16.20 -4.25 -7.99
N THR A 617 17.10 -5.22 -7.90
CA THR A 617 16.87 -6.60 -8.35
C THR A 617 16.88 -7.64 -7.24
N ASP A 618 17.23 -7.26 -6.04
CA ASP A 618 17.43 -8.22 -4.95
C ASP A 618 16.11 -8.76 -4.37
N PHE A 619 15.04 -8.00 -4.51
CA PHE A 619 13.69 -8.40 -4.09
C PHE A 619 12.84 -9.01 -5.21
N VAL A 620 13.40 -9.26 -6.39
CA VAL A 620 12.69 -9.87 -7.52
C VAL A 620 12.74 -11.39 -7.38
N PRO A 621 11.63 -12.06 -6.98
CA PRO A 621 11.61 -13.52 -6.92
C PRO A 621 11.55 -14.07 -8.33
N LYS A 622 12.41 -15.03 -8.64
CA LYS A 622 12.38 -15.71 -9.95
C LYS A 622 11.09 -16.52 -10.13
N HIS A 623 10.59 -17.10 -9.05
CA HIS A 623 9.34 -17.85 -9.02
C HIS A 623 8.54 -17.41 -7.81
N SER A 624 7.27 -17.12 -8.02
CA SER A 624 6.31 -16.86 -6.96
C SER A 624 4.97 -17.48 -7.30
N GLY A 625 4.16 -17.75 -6.29
CA GLY A 625 2.83 -18.27 -6.54
C GLY A 625 1.98 -18.37 -5.31
N SER A 626 0.69 -18.51 -5.54
CA SER A 626 -0.32 -18.73 -4.51
C SER A 626 -1.42 -19.68 -4.98
N ALA A 627 -2.00 -20.41 -4.03
CA ALA A 627 -3.16 -21.23 -4.28
C ALA A 627 -4.13 -21.10 -3.13
N VAL A 628 -5.40 -20.89 -3.41
CA VAL A 628 -6.47 -20.86 -2.40
C VAL A 628 -7.56 -21.82 -2.80
N TRP A 629 -7.83 -22.78 -1.93
CA TRP A 629 -9.01 -23.62 -2.03
C TRP A 629 -10.01 -23.22 -0.97
N ALA A 630 -11.20 -22.80 -1.40
CA ALA A 630 -12.29 -22.43 -0.54
C ALA A 630 -13.45 -23.42 -0.72
N TRP A 631 -14.01 -23.84 0.41
CA TRP A 631 -15.12 -24.75 0.47
C TRP A 631 -16.16 -24.25 1.47
N TYR A 632 -17.43 -24.46 1.18
CA TYR A 632 -18.52 -24.26 2.12
C TYR A 632 -19.63 -25.28 1.90
N ASP A 633 -20.49 -25.46 2.90
CA ASP A 633 -21.64 -26.34 2.83
C ASP A 633 -22.96 -25.59 3.00
N SER A 634 -24.06 -26.31 2.75
CA SER A 634 -25.39 -25.76 2.90
C SER A 634 -25.79 -25.49 4.35
N THR A 635 -25.04 -25.96 5.34
CA THR A 635 -25.30 -25.77 6.78
C THR A 635 -24.60 -24.54 7.35
N GLY A 636 -23.81 -23.83 6.51
CA GLY A 636 -23.10 -22.61 6.88
C GLY A 636 -21.65 -22.79 7.32
N TRP A 637 -21.12 -24.04 7.28
CA TRP A 637 -19.70 -24.27 7.46
C TRP A 637 -18.91 -23.84 6.24
N ARG A 638 -17.78 -23.18 6.49
CA ARG A 638 -16.86 -22.74 5.46
C ARG A 638 -15.43 -23.09 5.87
N ALA A 639 -14.65 -23.56 4.91
CA ALA A 639 -13.23 -23.85 5.09
C ALA A 639 -12.44 -23.26 3.95
N SER A 640 -11.21 -22.86 4.22
CA SER A 640 -10.25 -22.50 3.18
C SER A 640 -8.84 -22.92 3.56
N LEU A 641 -8.07 -23.23 2.54
CA LEU A 641 -6.63 -23.51 2.63
C LEU A 641 -5.94 -22.57 1.64
N ALA A 642 -5.08 -21.72 2.15
CA ALA A 642 -4.30 -20.80 1.34
C ALA A 642 -2.82 -21.13 1.47
N TYR A 643 -2.13 -21.19 0.34
CA TYR A 643 -0.69 -21.44 0.25
C TYR A 643 -0.04 -20.37 -0.61
N GLY A 644 1.11 -19.88 -0.20
CA GLY A 644 1.93 -18.93 -0.94
C GLY A 644 3.40 -19.27 -0.86
N PHE A 645 4.16 -18.93 -1.91
CA PHE A 645 5.60 -19.08 -1.91
C PHE A 645 6.31 -18.02 -2.74
N TYR A 646 7.53 -17.69 -2.30
CA TYR A 646 8.53 -16.90 -3.04
C TYR A 646 9.87 -17.62 -2.99
N ASN A 647 10.63 -17.60 -4.08
CA ASN A 647 11.98 -18.12 -4.07
C ASN A 647 13.02 -17.01 -4.26
N ASN A 648 14.19 -17.17 -3.64
CA ASN A 648 15.38 -16.34 -3.81
C ASN A 648 15.14 -14.82 -3.66
N LEU A 649 14.49 -14.41 -2.57
CA LEU A 649 14.53 -13.01 -2.15
C LEU A 649 15.89 -12.76 -1.50
N LYS A 650 16.74 -11.96 -2.12
CA LYS A 650 18.01 -11.52 -1.55
C LYS A 650 17.77 -10.18 -0.89
N GLY A 651 17.74 -10.14 0.43
CA GLY A 651 17.77 -8.89 1.15
C GLY A 651 19.18 -8.31 1.15
N ASP A 652 19.35 -7.03 0.88
CA ASP A 652 20.58 -6.28 1.13
C ASP A 652 20.35 -5.23 2.22
N LEU A 653 21.39 -4.92 2.98
CA LEU A 653 21.52 -3.89 4.05
C LEU A 653 20.50 -3.97 5.19
N PHE A 654 19.22 -4.23 4.92
CA PHE A 654 18.17 -4.18 5.93
C PHE A 654 17.33 -5.47 6.03
N PHE A 655 17.39 -6.39 5.07
CA PHE A 655 16.54 -7.59 5.06
C PHE A 655 17.36 -8.86 4.98
N ASP A 656 16.92 -9.89 5.70
CA ASP A 656 17.56 -11.20 5.65
C ASP A 656 17.29 -11.88 4.31
N ARG A 657 18.27 -12.61 3.81
CA ARG A 657 18.12 -13.44 2.63
C ARG A 657 17.08 -14.53 2.89
N LEU A 658 16.02 -14.56 2.09
CA LEU A 658 15.03 -15.62 2.10
C LEU A 658 15.24 -16.51 0.87
N ASP A 659 15.88 -17.66 1.04
CA ASP A 659 16.12 -18.60 -0.07
C ASP A 659 14.80 -19.17 -0.60
N LEU A 660 13.88 -19.49 0.28
CA LEU A 660 12.55 -19.97 -0.06
C LEU A 660 11.60 -19.65 1.09
N HIS A 661 10.56 -18.87 0.79
CA HIS A 661 9.51 -18.56 1.75
C HIS A 661 8.25 -19.35 1.39
N HIS A 662 7.68 -20.03 2.38
CA HIS A 662 6.40 -20.73 2.27
C HIS A 662 5.46 -20.26 3.37
N GLN A 663 4.22 -20.03 3.01
CA GLN A 663 3.16 -19.75 3.97
C GLN A 663 1.97 -20.66 3.70
N LEU A 664 1.41 -21.24 4.75
CA LEU A 664 0.21 -22.06 4.69
C LEU A 664 -0.77 -21.57 5.74
N ASP A 665 -1.94 -21.13 5.30
CA ASP A 665 -3.01 -20.67 6.15
C ASP A 665 -4.20 -21.63 6.03
N PHE A 666 -4.76 -22.03 7.16
CA PHE A 666 -6.01 -22.80 7.21
C PHE A 666 -7.05 -21.99 7.98
N ARG A 667 -8.25 -21.95 7.45
CA ARG A 667 -9.40 -21.32 8.10
C ARG A 667 -10.59 -22.27 8.11
N LEU A 668 -11.27 -22.32 9.25
CA LEU A 668 -12.56 -23.00 9.39
C LEU A 668 -13.48 -22.08 10.19
N TYR A 669 -14.68 -21.84 9.67
CA TYR A 669 -15.65 -21.01 10.38
C TYR A 669 -17.07 -21.44 10.05
N GLN A 670 -18.02 -21.07 10.93
CA GLN A 670 -19.43 -21.34 10.77
C GLN A 670 -20.19 -20.03 10.84
N ARG A 671 -21.10 -19.84 9.88
CA ARG A 671 -22.05 -18.73 9.93
C ARG A 671 -23.24 -19.15 10.78
N LEU A 672 -23.39 -18.54 11.96
CA LEU A 672 -24.53 -18.78 12.83
C LEU A 672 -25.65 -17.82 12.49
N ARG A 673 -26.87 -18.35 12.29
CA ARG A 673 -28.10 -17.57 12.16
C ARG A 673 -28.78 -17.54 13.50
N ILE A 674 -28.85 -16.40 14.15
CA ILE A 674 -29.60 -16.24 15.40
C ILE A 674 -30.91 -15.52 15.09
N ARG A 675 -32.04 -16.16 15.37
CA ARG A 675 -33.39 -15.57 15.19
C ARG A 675 -33.83 -14.95 16.50
N PHE A 676 -34.11 -13.66 16.49
CA PHE A 676 -34.73 -12.98 17.61
C PHE A 676 -36.18 -12.64 17.29
N GLY A 677 -37.12 -13.11 18.09
CA GLY A 677 -38.51 -12.71 18.03
C GLY A 677 -39.52 -13.81 17.66
N PRO A 678 -40.84 -13.61 17.96
CA PRO A 678 -41.88 -14.56 17.60
C PRO A 678 -42.05 -14.62 16.08
N ARG A 679 -42.39 -15.79 15.56
CA ARG A 679 -42.56 -16.17 14.15
C ARG A 679 -43.45 -15.21 13.36
N SER A 680 -43.03 -14.04 13.03
CA SER A 680 -43.62 -13.17 12.01
C SER A 680 -42.60 -13.04 10.90
N GLY A 681 -42.62 -13.95 9.97
CA GLY A 681 -42.15 -13.94 8.57
C GLY A 681 -40.94 -13.13 8.11
N LYS A 682 -40.14 -12.51 9.00
CA LYS A 682 -38.91 -11.78 8.64
C LYS A 682 -37.75 -12.23 9.53
N ASP A 683 -36.80 -12.88 8.93
CA ASP A 683 -35.63 -13.44 9.60
C ASP A 683 -34.58 -12.35 9.92
N VAL A 684 -34.10 -12.30 11.14
CA VAL A 684 -33.04 -11.43 11.62
C VAL A 684 -31.79 -12.28 11.83
N ILE A 685 -30.66 -11.86 11.27
CA ILE A 685 -29.41 -12.61 11.35
C ILE A 685 -28.32 -11.72 11.96
N PRO A 686 -27.85 -11.98 13.18
CA PRO A 686 -26.49 -11.60 13.56
C PRO A 686 -25.54 -12.69 13.08
N VAL A 687 -24.44 -12.28 12.48
CA VAL A 687 -23.33 -13.16 12.10
C VAL A 687 -22.32 -13.15 13.24
N THR A 688 -22.18 -14.26 13.94
CA THR A 688 -21.06 -14.47 14.86
C THR A 688 -20.10 -15.42 14.16
N GLU A 689 -18.95 -14.95 13.77
CA GLU A 689 -17.88 -15.77 13.23
C GLU A 689 -16.97 -16.25 14.39
N VAL A 690 -16.85 -17.55 14.55
CA VAL A 690 -15.84 -18.16 15.43
C VAL A 690 -14.86 -18.89 14.52
N ALA A 691 -13.68 -18.32 14.35
CA ALA A 691 -12.63 -18.93 13.53
C ALA A 691 -11.37 -19.13 14.37
N PRO A 692 -10.90 -20.37 14.60
CA PRO A 692 -9.53 -20.58 14.98
C PRO A 692 -8.66 -20.40 13.72
N LYS A 693 -7.80 -19.40 13.70
CA LYS A 693 -6.75 -19.27 12.69
C LYS A 693 -5.56 -20.09 13.15
N LEU A 694 -5.33 -21.26 12.56
CA LEU A 694 -4.09 -22.00 12.72
C LEU A 694 -3.12 -21.53 11.64
N VAL A 695 -2.32 -20.53 11.96
CA VAL A 695 -1.14 -20.17 11.15
C VAL A 695 0.00 -21.07 11.58
N ARG A 696 0.39 -22.00 10.74
CA ARG A 696 1.66 -22.71 10.91
C ARG A 696 2.66 -22.21 9.89
N ASP A 697 3.58 -21.39 10.35
CA ASP A 697 4.79 -21.07 9.63
C ASP A 697 5.67 -22.32 9.61
N VAL A 698 5.69 -23.03 8.48
CA VAL A 698 6.56 -24.21 8.32
C VAL A 698 7.93 -23.70 7.88
N ARG A 699 8.72 -23.22 8.83
CA ARG A 699 10.15 -23.00 8.61
C ARG A 699 10.87 -24.36 8.64
N ARG A 700 11.48 -24.76 7.54
CA ARG A 700 12.59 -25.71 7.58
C ARG A 700 13.86 -24.91 7.82
N ASP A 701 14.34 -24.96 9.07
CA ASP A 701 15.69 -24.57 9.41
C ASP A 701 16.70 -25.46 8.66
N ARG A 702 17.55 -24.83 7.85
CA ARG A 702 18.91 -25.29 7.57
C ARG A 702 19.83 -24.08 7.45
#